data_eeea13f139c2f008d7cfe2874e5a8c1f
#
_entry.id   eeea13f139c2f008d7cfe2874e5a8c1f
#
_cell.length_a   1.000
_cell.length_b   1.000
_cell.length_c   1.000
_cell.angle_alpha   90.00
_cell.angle_beta   90.00
_cell.angle_gamma   90.00
#
_symmetry.space_group_name_H-M   'P 1'
#
loop_
_entity.id
_entity.type
_entity.pdbx_description
1 polymer ?
#
loop_
_entity_poly.entity_id
_entity_poly.type
_entity_poly.pdbx_seq_one_letter_code
_entity_poly.pdbx_strand_id
1 'polypeptide(L)'
;MLRKLFSVLTLMAVLIPAIAQPQRGGRPMVSSASPIVNADNTVTFNLDAPHAKSVIISAQFAPKAEMQKREDGIWTITLGPVKPDIYPYCFEVDGIAVQDPQNPDWFPNEGFKNSMVDVRGAEPMDHAVKSVPHGKVDYVNYWSETLGLHGNALVYTPPTYDKNVNEKYPVFYLISGTTDTEEVYFKVGKMNLILDNLIAEGKAKEMIIVLPYGNPAKYTSEVRNTIEFGDLFGKDLLNDLMPYVEANYRTIEDRDYRAIGGFSRGGNQGLSFGLTNLDKFSYLCSYSSFTSMTLPDVYDNAKKTNKQINLFWLGCGTDDFLYGNAKDYAEFLDRKGIRNVQEYTTGMFGHTWMNARYFLSQTFPLLFNKEASEAAMSKTTAVKKPKKSNEPLPAPYVPTSERNNQRLTPELMAALFPPGVVSPKYHADGSATFSVHAPNAQKVELEGQMFEGLKPMEKGERGVWSITIKPDQPDIYPYSFIIDGTKIADPNNVEIFPNEGYKASLADFKAPEPDHQDLQKVPHGKVSYTWYTSKAVGFDRPVCIYTPAGYDPADSKKYPVLYLIHGMTDTYETWFKVGKVNNILDNLIAKGLAEPMIVVMPYANPYPEMILRGQATMYNPMDTQLTTKEFTESVVPFIEENYNVLTDADNRAIAGFSLGGRQTLACGLGNPDMFHYVCAFAPAIFGPEISANFENGTYAPATEINEKMNLVWLSCGTSDFLYQSSLQLEKNFQERGIEHKTMYPGGGHTWMNCRDYITAVAQLLFK
;
A
#
# COMPACT_ATOMS: atom_id res chain seq x y z
N MET A 1 26.45 57.28 -18.31
CA MET A 1 26.32 57.40 -16.83
C MET A 1 25.19 56.47 -16.41
N LEU A 2 25.58 55.30 -15.88
CA LEU A 2 24.69 54.26 -15.39
C LEU A 2 23.99 54.71 -14.10
N ARG A 3 22.73 54.39 -13.94
CA ARG A 3 22.15 54.07 -12.65
C ARG A 3 20.98 53.05 -12.84
N LYS A 4 21.28 51.88 -12.40
CA LYS A 4 20.51 50.79 -11.88
C LYS A 4 19.09 51.11 -11.43
N LEU A 5 18.10 50.38 -12.01
CA LEU A 5 16.85 50.08 -11.31
C LEU A 5 16.86 48.56 -11.01
N PHE A 6 17.10 48.24 -9.78
CA PHE A 6 16.77 46.93 -9.20
C PHE A 6 15.28 46.97 -8.85
N SER A 7 14.47 46.24 -9.59
CA SER A 7 13.10 45.93 -9.17
C SER A 7 13.18 44.71 -8.23
N VAL A 8 12.96 44.97 -6.96
CA VAL A 8 12.73 43.94 -5.95
C VAL A 8 11.35 43.37 -6.21
N LEU A 9 11.27 42.20 -6.84
CA LEU A 9 10.07 41.36 -6.80
C LEU A 9 10.01 40.74 -5.38
N THR A 10 9.19 41.33 -4.55
CA THR A 10 8.79 40.72 -3.27
C THR A 10 7.85 39.57 -3.62
N LEU A 11 8.36 38.34 -3.64
CA LEU A 11 7.57 37.13 -3.72
C LEU A 11 6.77 37.04 -2.43
N MET A 12 5.50 37.44 -2.44
CA MET A 12 4.55 37.04 -1.42
C MET A 12 4.33 35.54 -1.56
N ALA A 13 5.04 34.74 -0.79
CA ALA A 13 4.66 33.37 -0.51
C ALA A 13 3.33 33.43 0.23
N VAL A 14 2.22 33.30 -0.48
CA VAL A 14 0.91 33.08 0.12
C VAL A 14 0.96 31.66 0.66
N LEU A 15 1.24 31.53 1.97
CA LEU A 15 1.02 30.33 2.74
C LEU A 15 -0.46 30.00 2.65
N ILE A 16 -0.79 28.99 1.84
CA ILE A 16 -2.12 28.36 1.85
C ILE A 16 -2.14 27.49 3.10
N PRO A 17 -2.94 27.80 4.11
CA PRO A 17 -3.13 26.87 5.20
C PRO A 17 -3.85 25.63 4.64
N ALA A 18 -3.32 24.45 4.88
CA ALA A 18 -4.03 23.19 4.68
C ALA A 18 -5.18 23.15 5.69
N ILE A 19 -6.31 23.78 5.33
CA ILE A 19 -7.49 23.83 6.16
C ILE A 19 -8.45 22.72 5.69
N ALA A 20 -8.18 21.52 6.13
CA ALA A 20 -9.20 20.55 6.50
C ALA A 20 -9.10 20.28 8.01
N GLN A 21 -8.80 21.30 8.84
CA GLN A 21 -8.75 21.20 10.30
C GLN A 21 -9.23 22.51 10.93
N PRO A 22 -9.94 22.46 12.09
CA PRO A 22 -10.29 23.65 12.84
C PRO A 22 -9.01 24.40 13.24
N GLN A 23 -9.04 25.72 13.04
CA GLN A 23 -7.93 26.61 13.27
C GLN A 23 -7.33 26.44 14.68
N ARG A 24 -6.15 25.83 14.74
CA ARG A 24 -5.20 26.11 15.81
C ARG A 24 -4.21 27.15 15.28
N GLY A 25 -3.94 28.18 16.07
CA GLY A 25 -3.08 29.32 15.76
C GLY A 25 -1.78 28.88 15.05
N GLY A 26 -1.63 29.33 13.81
CA GLY A 26 -0.62 28.82 12.90
C GLY A 26 0.80 29.13 13.31
N ARG A 27 1.55 28.08 13.65
CA ARG A 27 2.99 28.07 13.34
C ARG A 27 3.12 27.69 11.86
N PRO A 28 4.08 28.28 11.12
CA PRO A 28 4.45 27.77 9.80
C PRO A 28 4.76 26.28 9.95
N MET A 29 4.25 25.43 9.06
CA MET A 29 4.69 24.05 8.99
C MET A 29 6.19 24.07 8.64
N VAL A 30 7.04 23.99 9.66
CA VAL A 30 8.46 23.70 9.48
C VAL A 30 8.52 22.22 9.22
N SER A 31 8.50 21.83 7.93
CA SER A 31 8.66 20.45 7.55
C SER A 31 10.10 20.05 7.82
N SER A 32 10.33 19.40 8.93
CA SER A 32 11.55 18.63 9.14
C SER A 32 11.31 17.28 8.47
N ALA A 33 11.94 17.04 7.33
CA ALA A 33 11.84 15.74 6.67
C ALA A 33 12.19 14.60 7.65
N SER A 34 11.44 13.51 7.59
CA SER A 34 11.68 12.31 8.40
C SER A 34 11.15 11.08 7.63
N PRO A 35 11.93 10.00 7.58
CA PRO A 35 13.34 9.90 7.96
C PRO A 35 14.27 10.50 6.89
N ILE A 36 15.47 10.92 7.29
CA ILE A 36 16.54 11.32 6.35
C ILE A 36 17.64 10.27 6.40
N VAL A 37 17.87 9.58 5.29
CA VAL A 37 19.02 8.68 5.13
C VAL A 37 20.21 9.51 4.65
N ASN A 38 21.26 9.59 5.46
CA ASN A 38 22.46 10.35 5.17
C ASN A 38 23.43 9.55 4.29
N ALA A 39 24.37 10.27 3.64
CA ALA A 39 25.33 9.64 2.72
C ALA A 39 26.28 8.62 3.40
N ASP A 40 26.45 8.67 4.70
CA ASP A 40 27.23 7.73 5.51
C ASP A 40 26.36 6.58 6.07
N ASN A 41 25.15 6.41 5.57
CA ASN A 41 24.14 5.44 6.03
C ASN A 41 23.70 5.64 7.50
N THR A 42 23.92 6.82 8.09
CA THR A 42 23.18 7.18 9.30
C THR A 42 21.77 7.62 8.94
N VAL A 43 20.82 7.49 9.87
CA VAL A 43 19.43 7.87 9.67
C VAL A 43 19.05 8.93 10.71
N THR A 44 18.62 10.09 10.23
CA THR A 44 18.09 11.16 11.08
C THR A 44 16.56 11.09 11.10
N PHE A 45 16.01 11.00 12.31
CA PHE A 45 14.57 11.03 12.56
C PHE A 45 14.18 12.37 13.16
N ASN A 46 13.08 12.93 12.69
CA ASN A 46 12.52 14.19 13.20
C ASN A 46 11.03 14.00 13.48
N LEU A 47 10.54 14.58 14.57
CA LEU A 47 9.11 14.57 14.91
C LEU A 47 8.67 15.94 15.44
N ASP A 48 7.67 16.54 14.83
CA ASP A 48 7.02 17.72 15.37
C ASP A 48 6.03 17.31 16.47
N ALA A 49 6.46 17.44 17.73
CA ALA A 49 5.67 17.16 18.92
C ALA A 49 6.00 18.17 20.02
N PRO A 50 5.62 19.44 19.84
CA PRO A 50 6.04 20.55 20.73
C PRO A 50 5.51 20.41 22.15
N HIS A 51 4.41 19.68 22.36
CA HIS A 51 3.79 19.49 23.67
C HIS A 51 4.21 18.18 24.36
N ALA A 52 4.92 17.30 23.67
CA ALA A 52 5.41 16.04 24.24
C ALA A 52 6.46 16.30 25.34
N LYS A 53 6.41 15.49 26.38
CA LYS A 53 7.35 15.47 27.50
C LYS A 53 8.55 14.58 27.22
N SER A 54 8.32 13.47 26.49
CA SER A 54 9.32 12.49 26.10
C SER A 54 9.01 11.95 24.72
N VAL A 55 10.03 11.80 23.87
CA VAL A 55 9.95 11.10 22.59
C VAL A 55 11.10 10.11 22.50
N ILE A 56 10.78 8.85 22.30
CA ILE A 56 11.73 7.76 22.13
C ILE A 56 11.59 7.22 20.72
N ILE A 57 12.71 7.03 20.01
CA ILE A 57 12.72 6.28 18.76
C ILE A 57 12.85 4.78 19.05
N SER A 58 12.00 3.98 18.42
CA SER A 58 12.08 2.52 18.37
C SER A 58 12.33 2.10 16.94
N ALA A 59 13.58 1.83 16.58
CA ALA A 59 13.99 1.37 15.26
C ALA A 59 14.58 -0.03 15.34
N GLN A 60 14.24 -0.90 14.39
CA GLN A 60 14.68 -2.31 14.41
C GLN A 60 16.20 -2.47 14.47
N PHE A 61 16.95 -1.56 13.91
CA PHE A 61 18.42 -1.61 13.81
C PHE A 61 19.17 -1.02 15.00
N ALA A 62 18.45 -0.47 16.00
CA ALA A 62 19.08 0.14 17.18
C ALA A 62 18.24 -0.11 18.44
N PRO A 63 18.86 -0.05 19.65
CA PRO A 63 18.08 0.02 20.88
C PRO A 63 17.19 1.25 20.90
N LYS A 64 16.08 1.19 21.65
CA LYS A 64 15.26 2.38 21.91
C LYS A 64 16.13 3.51 22.47
N ALA A 65 16.00 4.71 21.93
CA ALA A 65 16.77 5.87 22.30
C ALA A 65 15.89 7.11 22.47
N GLU A 66 16.19 7.90 23.52
CA GLU A 66 15.50 9.17 23.76
C GLU A 66 15.95 10.21 22.73
N MET A 67 14.99 10.92 22.13
CA MET A 67 15.25 11.99 21.18
C MET A 67 15.51 13.32 21.90
N GLN A 68 16.20 14.23 21.24
CA GLN A 68 16.48 15.57 21.76
C GLN A 68 15.48 16.57 21.20
N LYS A 69 14.89 17.38 22.08
CA LYS A 69 13.97 18.45 21.69
C LYS A 69 14.76 19.69 21.32
N ARG A 70 14.54 20.19 20.10
CA ARG A 70 15.09 21.46 19.61
C ARG A 70 14.29 22.66 20.14
N GLU A 71 14.84 23.86 19.99
CA GLU A 71 14.18 25.11 20.41
C GLU A 71 12.90 25.40 19.63
N ASP A 72 12.80 24.92 18.37
CA ASP A 72 11.60 25.02 17.53
C ASP A 72 10.50 24.02 17.89
N GLY A 73 10.75 23.14 18.86
CA GLY A 73 9.80 22.12 19.33
C GLY A 73 9.88 20.78 18.61
N ILE A 74 10.76 20.66 17.61
CA ILE A 74 11.01 19.42 16.90
C ILE A 74 11.92 18.52 17.73
N TRP A 75 11.56 17.25 17.83
CA TRP A 75 12.40 16.20 18.40
C TRP A 75 13.26 15.60 17.31
N THR A 76 14.55 15.38 17.58
CA THR A 76 15.50 14.87 16.59
C THR A 76 16.49 13.88 17.20
N ILE A 77 16.91 12.91 16.38
CA ILE A 77 18.01 11.99 16.69
C ILE A 77 18.60 11.46 15.40
N THR A 78 19.91 11.19 15.40
CA THR A 78 20.59 10.48 14.32
C THR A 78 21.16 9.17 14.85
N LEU A 79 20.83 8.06 14.18
CA LEU A 79 21.26 6.71 14.53
C LEU A 79 22.07 6.08 13.40
N GLY A 80 22.94 5.14 13.71
CA GLY A 80 23.75 4.42 12.76
C GLY A 80 25.24 4.71 12.84
N PRO A 81 26.03 4.39 11.78
CA PRO A 81 25.60 3.94 10.45
C PRO A 81 24.90 2.56 10.45
N VAL A 82 23.99 2.37 9.51
CA VAL A 82 23.10 1.21 9.41
C VAL A 82 23.45 0.38 8.18
N LYS A 83 23.42 -0.95 8.28
CA LYS A 83 23.54 -1.83 7.11
C LYS A 83 22.40 -1.54 6.13
N PRO A 84 22.67 -1.46 4.81
CA PRO A 84 21.60 -1.28 3.83
C PRO A 84 20.52 -2.35 3.94
N ASP A 85 19.29 -1.94 4.09
CA ASP A 85 18.04 -2.73 4.01
C ASP A 85 16.83 -1.84 4.35
N ILE A 86 15.62 -2.42 4.40
CA ILE A 86 14.38 -1.76 4.80
C ILE A 86 14.04 -2.14 6.25
N TYR A 87 13.87 -1.13 7.10
CA TYR A 87 13.67 -1.30 8.53
C TYR A 87 12.38 -0.65 9.03
N PRO A 88 11.57 -1.34 9.84
CA PRO A 88 10.46 -0.73 10.56
C PRO A 88 10.98 0.12 11.73
N TYR A 89 10.28 1.23 11.97
CA TYR A 89 10.46 2.09 13.12
C TYR A 89 9.16 2.78 13.54
N CYS A 90 9.10 3.25 14.78
CA CYS A 90 8.05 4.13 15.26
C CYS A 90 8.61 5.08 16.33
N PHE A 91 7.90 6.17 16.58
CA PHE A 91 8.13 7.01 17.74
C PHE A 91 7.30 6.49 18.92
N GLU A 92 7.81 6.65 20.13
CA GLU A 92 7.06 6.46 21.36
C GLU A 92 6.95 7.82 22.03
N VAL A 93 5.78 8.47 21.91
CA VAL A 93 5.50 9.81 22.43
C VAL A 93 4.74 9.66 23.74
N ASP A 94 5.35 10.10 24.84
CA ASP A 94 4.77 9.98 26.20
C ASP A 94 4.27 8.56 26.52
N GLY A 95 4.99 7.53 26.00
CA GLY A 95 4.69 6.12 26.19
C GLY A 95 3.70 5.50 25.18
N ILE A 96 3.35 6.23 24.12
CA ILE A 96 2.42 5.76 23.08
C ILE A 96 3.16 5.62 21.75
N ALA A 97 3.01 4.44 21.11
CA ALA A 97 3.59 4.20 19.80
C ALA A 97 2.89 5.05 18.72
N VAL A 98 3.67 5.83 18.00
CA VAL A 98 3.22 6.77 16.96
C VAL A 98 3.95 6.48 15.67
N GLN A 99 3.20 6.28 14.58
CA GLN A 99 3.74 6.22 13.24
C GLN A 99 4.33 7.58 12.85
N ASP A 100 5.40 7.59 12.06
CA ASP A 100 5.94 8.84 11.52
C ASP A 100 4.90 9.52 10.61
N PRO A 101 4.39 10.70 10.99
CA PRO A 101 3.36 11.37 10.22
C PRO A 101 3.85 11.86 8.85
N GLN A 102 5.17 12.03 8.67
CA GLN A 102 5.75 12.52 7.42
C GLN A 102 6.20 11.42 6.46
N ASN A 103 6.18 10.16 6.90
CA ASN A 103 6.62 9.03 6.09
C ASN A 103 5.42 8.32 5.46
N PRO A 104 5.25 8.31 4.11
CA PRO A 104 4.18 7.59 3.43
C PRO A 104 4.35 6.07 3.50
N ASP A 105 5.58 5.59 3.69
CA ASP A 105 5.88 4.16 3.74
C ASP A 105 5.58 3.59 5.13
N TRP A 106 4.64 2.68 5.19
CA TRP A 106 4.18 2.06 6.43
C TRP A 106 4.09 0.55 6.31
N PHE A 107 4.16 -0.11 7.46
CA PHE A 107 4.07 -1.55 7.58
C PHE A 107 2.59 -1.97 7.68
N PRO A 108 2.03 -2.70 6.68
CA PRO A 108 0.65 -3.12 6.68
C PRO A 108 0.42 -4.29 7.67
N ASN A 109 0.06 -3.96 8.90
CA ASN A 109 -0.08 -4.90 10.01
C ASN A 109 -1.32 -4.57 10.86
N GLU A 110 -2.00 -5.63 11.39
CA GLU A 110 -3.18 -5.48 12.25
C GLU A 110 -2.82 -5.03 13.66
N GLY A 111 -1.68 -5.44 14.19
CA GLY A 111 -1.31 -5.30 15.60
C GLY A 111 -0.48 -4.06 15.94
N PHE A 112 0.16 -3.45 14.97
CA PHE A 112 0.99 -2.25 15.15
C PHE A 112 1.02 -1.39 13.90
N LYS A 113 1.42 -0.12 14.08
CA LYS A 113 1.63 0.82 12.98
C LYS A 113 3.05 1.35 13.06
N ASN A 114 3.92 0.81 12.22
CA ASN A 114 5.29 1.26 12.06
C ASN A 114 5.45 1.94 10.70
N SER A 115 6.31 2.94 10.65
CA SER A 115 6.84 3.48 9.41
C SER A 115 8.04 2.65 8.95
N MET A 116 8.41 2.76 7.68
CA MET A 116 9.53 2.03 7.10
C MET A 116 10.61 3.00 6.64
N VAL A 117 11.88 2.66 6.83
CA VAL A 117 13.00 3.40 6.26
C VAL A 117 13.80 2.49 5.34
N ASP A 118 14.02 2.93 4.11
CA ASP A 118 14.85 2.26 3.10
C ASP A 118 16.26 2.86 3.12
N VAL A 119 17.20 2.12 3.71
CA VAL A 119 18.64 2.48 3.73
C VAL A 119 19.31 1.82 2.54
N ARG A 120 19.61 2.59 1.51
CA ARG A 120 20.16 2.10 0.24
C ARG A 120 21.65 1.82 0.34
N GLY A 121 22.10 0.73 -0.26
CA GLY A 121 23.52 0.39 -0.38
C GLY A 121 24.19 1.11 -1.56
N ALA A 122 25.52 1.07 -1.59
CA ALA A 122 26.29 1.51 -2.76
C ALA A 122 25.98 0.67 -4.01
N GLU A 123 25.74 -0.64 -3.80
CA GLU A 123 25.27 -1.55 -4.86
C GLU A 123 23.75 -1.80 -4.67
N PRO A 124 22.98 -1.88 -5.77
CA PRO A 124 21.55 -2.17 -5.68
C PRO A 124 21.29 -3.55 -5.08
N MET A 125 20.45 -3.60 -4.05
CA MET A 125 20.03 -4.85 -3.42
C MET A 125 19.03 -5.63 -4.31
N ASP A 126 18.81 -6.91 -4.01
CA ASP A 126 17.87 -7.76 -4.77
C ASP A 126 16.44 -7.16 -4.82
N HIS A 127 16.04 -6.44 -3.79
CA HIS A 127 14.73 -5.78 -3.68
C HIS A 127 14.72 -4.32 -4.16
N ALA A 128 15.82 -3.81 -4.72
CA ALA A 128 15.86 -2.44 -5.24
C ALA A 128 15.09 -2.33 -6.56
N VAL A 129 14.50 -1.16 -6.80
CA VAL A 129 13.94 -0.83 -8.11
C VAL A 129 15.10 -0.70 -9.10
N LYS A 130 15.20 -1.63 -10.04
CA LYS A 130 16.20 -1.65 -11.12
C LYS A 130 15.49 -1.32 -12.44
N SER A 131 16.22 -0.84 -13.43
CA SER A 131 15.70 -0.59 -14.78
C SER A 131 15.56 -1.91 -15.55
N VAL A 132 14.59 -2.72 -15.18
CA VAL A 132 14.24 -4.01 -15.79
C VAL A 132 12.72 -4.03 -16.06
N PRO A 133 12.23 -4.91 -16.93
CA PRO A 133 10.78 -5.10 -17.06
C PRO A 133 10.15 -5.50 -15.72
N HIS A 134 9.09 -4.82 -15.32
CA HIS A 134 8.37 -5.08 -14.08
C HIS A 134 7.06 -5.82 -14.31
N GLY A 135 6.73 -6.73 -13.40
CA GLY A 135 5.42 -7.37 -13.31
C GLY A 135 4.36 -6.42 -12.74
N LYS A 136 3.15 -6.94 -12.60
CA LYS A 136 2.00 -6.22 -12.02
C LYS A 136 1.55 -6.89 -10.73
N VAL A 137 1.02 -6.11 -9.80
CA VAL A 137 0.39 -6.61 -8.58
C VAL A 137 -1.07 -6.19 -8.59
N ASP A 138 -1.96 -7.14 -8.79
CA ASP A 138 -3.39 -6.93 -8.83
C ASP A 138 -3.99 -7.00 -7.42
N TYR A 139 -4.75 -5.99 -7.03
CA TYR A 139 -5.64 -6.02 -5.88
C TYR A 139 -6.95 -6.68 -6.29
N VAL A 140 -7.26 -7.83 -5.71
CA VAL A 140 -8.44 -8.61 -6.08
C VAL A 140 -9.37 -8.84 -4.89
N ASN A 141 -10.65 -8.78 -5.17
CA ASN A 141 -11.70 -9.21 -4.27
C ASN A 141 -12.37 -10.44 -4.87
N TYR A 142 -12.55 -11.49 -4.08
CA TYR A 142 -13.25 -12.69 -4.49
C TYR A 142 -14.37 -13.03 -3.51
N TRP A 143 -15.44 -13.61 -3.98
CA TRP A 143 -16.47 -14.10 -3.09
C TRP A 143 -16.02 -15.42 -2.48
N SER A 144 -15.98 -15.50 -1.15
CA SER A 144 -15.70 -16.71 -0.41
C SER A 144 -17.00 -17.31 0.13
N GLU A 145 -17.41 -18.46 -0.39
CA GLU A 145 -18.53 -19.21 0.16
C GLU A 145 -18.19 -19.75 1.56
N THR A 146 -16.93 -20.09 1.79
CA THR A 146 -16.42 -20.54 3.09
C THR A 146 -16.59 -19.47 4.18
N LEU A 147 -16.31 -18.19 3.86
CA LEU A 147 -16.39 -17.09 4.81
C LEU A 147 -17.76 -16.41 4.80
N GLY A 148 -18.56 -16.59 3.75
CA GLY A 148 -19.83 -15.90 3.53
C GLY A 148 -19.68 -14.40 3.25
N LEU A 149 -18.52 -13.99 2.71
CA LEU A 149 -18.19 -12.60 2.42
C LEU A 149 -17.09 -12.49 1.36
N HIS A 150 -16.76 -11.27 0.94
CA HIS A 150 -15.63 -11.04 0.04
C HIS A 150 -14.29 -11.16 0.77
N GLY A 151 -13.43 -12.06 0.26
CA GLY A 151 -12.02 -12.16 0.63
C GLY A 151 -11.16 -11.21 -0.21
N ASN A 152 -9.99 -10.84 0.33
CA ASN A 152 -8.99 -10.03 -0.35
C ASN A 152 -7.73 -10.85 -0.61
N ALA A 153 -7.11 -10.63 -1.77
CA ALA A 153 -5.78 -11.14 -2.07
C ALA A 153 -5.03 -10.18 -2.98
N LEU A 154 -3.71 -10.28 -3.02
CA LEU A 154 -2.91 -9.69 -4.09
C LEU A 154 -2.44 -10.80 -5.03
N VAL A 155 -2.38 -10.51 -6.32
CA VAL A 155 -1.87 -11.43 -7.34
C VAL A 155 -0.81 -10.73 -8.16
N TYR A 156 0.44 -11.17 -8.02
CA TYR A 156 1.51 -10.73 -8.89
C TYR A 156 1.52 -11.57 -10.17
N THR A 157 1.65 -10.89 -11.32
CA THR A 157 1.86 -11.48 -12.63
C THR A 157 3.20 -11.02 -13.20
N PRO A 158 3.99 -11.92 -13.85
CA PRO A 158 5.34 -11.59 -14.30
C PRO A 158 5.36 -10.61 -15.49
N PRO A 159 6.52 -10.01 -15.81
CA PRO A 159 6.63 -8.94 -16.81
C PRO A 159 6.14 -9.28 -18.22
N THR A 160 6.19 -10.57 -18.61
CA THR A 160 5.73 -11.01 -19.93
C THR A 160 4.27 -11.44 -19.96
N TYR A 161 3.59 -11.46 -18.83
CA TYR A 161 2.24 -12.00 -18.69
C TYR A 161 1.26 -11.43 -19.73
N ASP A 162 1.15 -10.11 -19.85
CA ASP A 162 0.20 -9.50 -20.80
C ASP A 162 0.64 -9.59 -22.26
N LYS A 163 1.94 -9.80 -22.50
CA LYS A 163 2.51 -9.95 -23.88
C LYS A 163 2.36 -11.37 -24.40
N ASN A 164 2.54 -12.36 -23.54
CA ASN A 164 2.50 -13.78 -23.87
C ASN A 164 1.12 -14.39 -23.55
N VAL A 165 0.08 -13.90 -24.22
CA VAL A 165 -1.33 -14.20 -23.93
C VAL A 165 -1.71 -15.67 -23.99
N ASN A 166 -0.92 -16.52 -24.68
CA ASN A 166 -1.16 -17.97 -24.79
C ASN A 166 -0.35 -18.78 -23.77
N GLU A 167 0.51 -18.15 -22.96
CA GLU A 167 1.35 -18.85 -22.00
C GLU A 167 0.62 -19.00 -20.65
N LYS A 168 0.76 -20.19 -20.05
CA LYS A 168 0.30 -20.48 -18.69
C LYS A 168 1.50 -20.52 -17.75
N TYR A 169 1.29 -20.07 -16.52
CA TYR A 169 2.34 -19.86 -15.53
C TYR A 169 2.15 -20.75 -14.30
N PRO A 170 3.25 -21.19 -13.65
CA PRO A 170 3.19 -21.83 -12.35
C PRO A 170 2.76 -20.82 -11.29
N VAL A 171 2.25 -21.30 -10.15
CA VAL A 171 1.66 -20.46 -9.09
C VAL A 171 2.31 -20.72 -7.74
N PHE A 172 2.72 -19.67 -7.04
CA PHE A 172 3.17 -19.72 -5.66
C PHE A 172 2.17 -19.01 -4.73
N TYR A 173 1.51 -19.75 -3.84
CA TYR A 173 0.66 -19.23 -2.77
C TYR A 173 1.56 -18.88 -1.57
N LEU A 174 1.76 -17.59 -1.32
CA LEU A 174 2.74 -17.07 -0.37
C LEU A 174 2.04 -16.33 0.78
N ILE A 175 2.01 -16.94 1.97
CA ILE A 175 1.20 -16.55 3.10
C ILE A 175 2.01 -15.74 4.11
N SER A 176 1.46 -14.60 4.57
CA SER A 176 2.12 -13.68 5.49
C SER A 176 2.00 -14.10 6.97
N GLY A 177 2.68 -13.36 7.85
CA GLY A 177 2.77 -13.62 9.31
C GLY A 177 1.49 -13.37 10.10
N THR A 178 1.59 -13.45 11.43
CA THR A 178 0.43 -13.52 12.33
C THR A 178 -0.49 -12.30 12.29
N THR A 179 0.04 -11.12 12.20
CA THR A 179 -0.74 -9.86 12.15
C THR A 179 -0.54 -9.12 10.85
N ASP A 180 0.16 -9.74 9.90
CA ASP A 180 0.43 -9.16 8.60
C ASP A 180 -0.79 -9.26 7.68
N THR A 181 -0.99 -8.23 6.85
CA THR A 181 -2.01 -8.26 5.80
C THR A 181 -1.48 -8.89 4.51
N GLU A 182 -2.33 -9.04 3.50
CA GLU A 182 -1.95 -9.51 2.16
C GLU A 182 -0.90 -8.59 1.49
N GLU A 183 -0.84 -7.30 1.87
CA GLU A 183 0.07 -6.33 1.27
C GLU A 183 1.53 -6.44 1.76
N VAL A 184 1.79 -7.16 2.84
CA VAL A 184 3.09 -7.07 3.51
C VAL A 184 4.23 -7.66 2.67
N TYR A 185 4.03 -8.78 1.97
CA TYR A 185 5.04 -9.30 1.05
C TYR A 185 5.33 -8.36 -0.12
N PHE A 186 4.35 -7.60 -0.55
CA PHE A 186 4.50 -6.59 -1.58
C PHE A 186 5.19 -5.34 -1.05
N LYS A 187 4.62 -4.69 -0.01
CA LYS A 187 5.10 -3.38 0.48
C LYS A 187 6.39 -3.46 1.29
N VAL A 188 6.53 -4.49 2.11
CA VAL A 188 7.70 -4.69 3.01
C VAL A 188 8.64 -5.74 2.47
N GLY A 189 8.11 -6.88 2.04
CA GLY A 189 8.89 -7.98 1.49
C GLY A 189 9.47 -7.70 0.11
N LYS A 190 8.91 -6.71 -0.63
CA LYS A 190 9.33 -6.34 -1.99
C LYS A 190 9.46 -7.55 -2.94
N MET A 191 8.60 -8.56 -2.74
CA MET A 191 8.70 -9.84 -3.45
C MET A 191 8.62 -9.70 -4.97
N ASN A 192 7.83 -8.73 -5.46
CA ASN A 192 7.70 -8.40 -6.87
C ASN A 192 9.04 -7.91 -7.46
N LEU A 193 9.71 -6.96 -6.80
CA LEU A 193 11.00 -6.43 -7.25
C LEU A 193 12.11 -7.50 -7.19
N ILE A 194 12.12 -8.33 -6.14
CA ILE A 194 13.08 -9.45 -6.03
C ILE A 194 12.86 -10.41 -7.20
N LEU A 195 11.61 -10.76 -7.50
CA LEU A 195 11.33 -11.70 -8.58
C LEU A 195 11.61 -11.08 -9.95
N ASP A 196 11.20 -9.83 -10.21
CA ASP A 196 11.50 -9.11 -11.47
C ASP A 196 13.00 -9.07 -11.75
N ASN A 197 13.80 -8.70 -10.74
CA ASN A 197 15.26 -8.65 -10.85
C ASN A 197 15.87 -10.03 -11.16
N LEU A 198 15.42 -11.08 -10.47
CA LEU A 198 15.90 -12.44 -10.70
C LEU A 198 15.46 -13.02 -12.05
N ILE A 199 14.27 -12.68 -12.54
CA ILE A 199 13.81 -13.04 -13.89
C ILE A 199 14.70 -12.35 -14.92
N ALA A 200 14.93 -11.05 -14.79
CA ALA A 200 15.80 -10.29 -15.71
C ALA A 200 17.24 -10.80 -15.73
N GLU A 201 17.72 -11.33 -14.61
CA GLU A 201 19.04 -11.98 -14.49
C GLU A 201 19.04 -13.44 -15.00
N GLY A 202 17.90 -13.98 -15.43
CA GLY A 202 17.75 -15.38 -15.86
C GLY A 202 17.89 -16.40 -14.73
N LYS A 203 17.79 -15.98 -13.48
CA LYS A 203 17.96 -16.82 -12.29
C LYS A 203 16.66 -17.45 -11.80
N ALA A 204 15.52 -16.82 -12.02
CA ALA A 204 14.21 -17.33 -11.63
C ALA A 204 13.31 -17.57 -12.84
N LYS A 205 12.38 -18.51 -12.70
CA LYS A 205 11.31 -18.73 -13.67
C LYS A 205 10.21 -17.69 -13.47
N GLU A 206 9.57 -17.29 -14.57
CA GLU A 206 8.35 -16.52 -14.49
C GLU A 206 7.25 -17.35 -13.80
N MET A 207 6.56 -16.70 -12.85
CA MET A 207 5.49 -17.34 -12.07
C MET A 207 4.49 -16.29 -11.60
N ILE A 208 3.27 -16.74 -11.33
CA ILE A 208 2.25 -15.98 -10.61
C ILE A 208 2.50 -16.17 -9.11
N ILE A 209 2.42 -15.08 -8.32
CA ILE A 209 2.44 -15.17 -6.85
C ILE A 209 1.11 -14.68 -6.32
N VAL A 210 0.45 -15.51 -5.49
CA VAL A 210 -0.81 -15.18 -4.82
C VAL A 210 -0.52 -14.90 -3.35
N LEU A 211 -0.90 -13.73 -2.88
CA LEU A 211 -0.75 -13.29 -1.49
C LEU A 211 -2.14 -13.25 -0.84
N PRO A 212 -2.58 -14.34 -0.19
CA PRO A 212 -3.86 -14.36 0.49
C PRO A 212 -3.80 -13.54 1.79
N TYR A 213 -4.95 -13.00 2.20
CA TYR A 213 -5.09 -12.50 3.56
C TYR A 213 -5.15 -13.68 4.54
N GLY A 214 -4.00 -14.01 5.14
CA GLY A 214 -3.83 -15.20 5.97
C GLY A 214 -4.58 -15.18 7.31
N ASN A 215 -5.35 -14.14 7.61
CA ASN A 215 -6.07 -13.94 8.85
C ASN A 215 -7.57 -13.69 8.62
N PRO A 216 -8.40 -14.73 8.37
CA PRO A 216 -9.84 -14.54 8.15
C PRO A 216 -10.57 -13.94 9.37
N ALA A 217 -9.99 -13.92 10.56
CA ALA A 217 -10.54 -13.24 11.73
C ALA A 217 -10.51 -11.69 11.64
N LYS A 218 -9.87 -11.11 10.63
CA LYS A 218 -10.14 -9.72 10.24
C LYS A 218 -11.64 -9.46 10.16
N TYR A 219 -12.39 -10.41 9.67
CA TYR A 219 -13.82 -10.30 9.43
C TYR A 219 -14.69 -10.67 10.62
N THR A 220 -14.15 -11.43 11.60
CA THR A 220 -14.87 -11.86 12.82
C THR A 220 -13.90 -11.91 14.00
N SER A 221 -13.83 -10.82 14.77
CA SER A 221 -12.94 -10.72 15.94
C SER A 221 -13.11 -11.83 16.99
N GLU A 222 -14.24 -12.53 16.97
CA GLU A 222 -14.57 -13.62 17.90
C GLU A 222 -13.84 -14.93 17.61
N VAL A 223 -13.36 -15.13 16.35
CA VAL A 223 -12.70 -16.37 15.89
C VAL A 223 -11.18 -16.29 15.99
N ARG A 224 -10.63 -15.15 16.38
CA ARG A 224 -9.22 -14.76 16.23
C ARG A 224 -8.17 -15.65 16.92
N ASN A 225 -8.46 -16.66 17.62
CA ASN A 225 -7.46 -17.55 18.24
C ASN A 225 -8.02 -18.97 18.44
N THR A 226 -9.00 -19.40 17.67
CA THR A 226 -9.56 -20.73 17.77
C THR A 226 -8.89 -21.69 16.80
N ILE A 227 -8.97 -23.00 17.08
CA ILE A 227 -8.52 -24.08 16.18
C ILE A 227 -9.29 -24.01 14.85
N GLU A 228 -10.56 -23.62 14.89
CA GLU A 228 -11.44 -23.42 13.73
C GLU A 228 -10.89 -22.37 12.75
N PHE A 229 -10.09 -21.45 13.23
CA PHE A 229 -9.43 -20.43 12.44
C PHE A 229 -8.46 -21.01 11.39
N GLY A 230 -7.62 -21.98 11.75
CA GLY A 230 -6.72 -22.64 10.81
C GLY A 230 -7.48 -23.38 9.73
N ASP A 231 -8.51 -24.13 10.10
CA ASP A 231 -9.37 -24.88 9.17
C ASP A 231 -10.15 -23.94 8.23
N LEU A 232 -10.61 -22.79 8.75
CA LEU A 232 -11.36 -21.82 7.97
C LEU A 232 -10.49 -21.21 6.86
N PHE A 233 -9.26 -20.79 7.18
CA PHE A 233 -8.32 -20.27 6.18
C PHE A 233 -7.96 -21.32 5.13
N GLY A 234 -7.70 -22.57 5.55
CA GLY A 234 -7.37 -23.65 4.62
C GLY A 234 -8.51 -23.98 3.66
N LYS A 235 -9.75 -23.95 4.15
CA LYS A 235 -10.94 -24.17 3.31
C LYS A 235 -11.13 -23.00 2.32
N ASP A 236 -11.03 -21.76 2.78
CA ASP A 236 -11.10 -20.58 1.92
C ASP A 236 -10.02 -20.62 0.83
N LEU A 237 -8.77 -20.90 1.21
CA LEU A 237 -7.66 -21.01 0.26
C LEU A 237 -7.94 -22.07 -0.82
N LEU A 238 -8.38 -23.28 -0.42
CA LEU A 238 -8.48 -24.42 -1.33
C LEU A 238 -9.80 -24.44 -2.14
N ASN A 239 -10.89 -23.94 -1.56
CA ASN A 239 -12.22 -24.05 -2.15
C ASN A 239 -12.69 -22.75 -2.82
N ASP A 240 -12.14 -21.60 -2.44
CA ASP A 240 -12.59 -20.30 -2.94
C ASP A 240 -11.48 -19.54 -3.66
N LEU A 241 -10.34 -19.26 -3.02
CA LEU A 241 -9.27 -18.47 -3.63
C LEU A 241 -8.54 -19.20 -4.76
N MET A 242 -8.16 -20.48 -4.59
CA MET A 242 -7.49 -21.22 -5.67
C MET A 242 -8.37 -21.32 -6.93
N PRO A 243 -9.66 -21.74 -6.85
CA PRO A 243 -10.56 -21.73 -8.00
C PRO A 243 -10.73 -20.35 -8.64
N TYR A 244 -10.81 -19.28 -7.81
CA TYR A 244 -10.86 -17.92 -8.33
C TYR A 244 -9.61 -17.57 -9.16
N VAL A 245 -8.42 -17.90 -8.65
CA VAL A 245 -7.15 -17.63 -9.35
C VAL A 245 -7.08 -18.44 -10.66
N GLU A 246 -7.45 -19.72 -10.64
CA GLU A 246 -7.45 -20.58 -11.81
C GLU A 246 -8.46 -20.13 -12.89
N ALA A 247 -9.57 -19.54 -12.48
CA ALA A 247 -10.59 -19.00 -13.39
C ALA A 247 -10.22 -17.64 -14.00
N ASN A 248 -9.39 -16.82 -13.30
CA ASN A 248 -9.13 -15.43 -13.68
C ASN A 248 -7.68 -15.16 -14.13
N TYR A 249 -6.80 -16.15 -14.02
CA TYR A 249 -5.38 -16.03 -14.42
C TYR A 249 -4.95 -17.27 -15.20
N ARG A 250 -3.97 -17.10 -16.09
CA ARG A 250 -3.44 -18.19 -16.92
C ARG A 250 -2.48 -19.06 -16.11
N THR A 251 -3.03 -19.96 -15.33
CA THR A 251 -2.30 -20.88 -14.44
C THR A 251 -2.12 -22.26 -15.07
N ILE A 252 -1.03 -22.95 -14.68
CA ILE A 252 -0.84 -24.38 -14.97
C ILE A 252 -1.51 -25.17 -13.83
N GLU A 253 -2.60 -25.85 -14.15
CA GLU A 253 -3.42 -26.60 -13.18
C GLU A 253 -2.84 -27.98 -12.86
N ASP A 254 -1.57 -28.03 -12.53
CA ASP A 254 -0.84 -29.26 -12.16
C ASP A 254 -0.09 -29.02 -10.86
N ARG A 255 -0.09 -30.02 -9.97
CA ARG A 255 0.59 -29.97 -8.67
C ARG A 255 2.09 -29.66 -8.79
N ASP A 256 2.74 -30.11 -9.86
CA ASP A 256 4.17 -29.89 -10.10
C ASP A 256 4.48 -28.44 -10.53
N TYR A 257 3.44 -27.62 -10.72
CA TYR A 257 3.50 -26.19 -10.99
C TYR A 257 2.79 -25.35 -9.90
N ARG A 258 2.53 -25.95 -8.71
CA ARG A 258 2.00 -25.21 -7.57
C ARG A 258 2.95 -25.28 -6.38
N ALA A 259 3.27 -24.13 -5.85
CA ALA A 259 4.03 -23.93 -4.61
C ALA A 259 3.14 -23.32 -3.52
N ILE A 260 3.43 -23.66 -2.26
CA ILE A 260 2.82 -23.03 -1.09
C ILE A 260 3.89 -22.79 -0.03
N GLY A 261 3.79 -21.66 0.67
CA GLY A 261 4.74 -21.34 1.72
C GLY A 261 4.43 -20.01 2.40
N GLY A 262 5.35 -19.55 3.24
CA GLY A 262 5.18 -18.25 3.87
C GLY A 262 6.11 -18.01 5.06
N PHE A 263 5.89 -16.87 5.74
CA PHE A 263 6.68 -16.40 6.85
C PHE A 263 5.92 -16.57 8.17
N SER A 264 6.61 -17.03 9.23
CA SER A 264 6.03 -17.13 10.57
C SER A 264 4.77 -18.01 10.59
N ARG A 265 3.61 -17.51 11.03
CA ARG A 265 2.33 -18.21 10.94
C ARG A 265 2.04 -18.69 9.52
N GLY A 266 2.27 -17.85 8.51
CA GLY A 266 2.08 -18.22 7.11
C GLY A 266 2.96 -19.38 6.67
N GLY A 267 4.19 -19.51 7.22
CA GLY A 267 5.05 -20.67 7.03
C GLY A 267 4.46 -21.95 7.67
N ASN A 268 3.88 -21.83 8.87
CA ASN A 268 3.16 -22.93 9.51
C ASN A 268 1.94 -23.37 8.69
N GLN A 269 1.10 -22.42 8.25
CA GLN A 269 -0.07 -22.68 7.41
C GLN A 269 0.35 -23.30 6.07
N GLY A 270 1.36 -22.73 5.40
CA GLY A 270 1.88 -23.25 4.14
C GLY A 270 2.40 -24.69 4.25
N LEU A 271 3.12 -25.02 5.33
CA LEU A 271 3.58 -26.39 5.59
C LEU A 271 2.42 -27.32 5.92
N SER A 272 1.51 -26.90 6.81
CA SER A 272 0.37 -27.73 7.22
C SER A 272 -0.51 -28.10 6.03
N PHE A 273 -0.92 -27.11 5.23
CA PHE A 273 -1.78 -27.34 4.08
C PHE A 273 -1.03 -28.00 2.92
N GLY A 274 0.23 -27.62 2.68
CA GLY A 274 1.04 -28.23 1.64
C GLY A 274 1.28 -29.72 1.88
N LEU A 275 1.67 -30.10 3.10
CA LEU A 275 1.94 -31.49 3.46
C LEU A 275 0.67 -32.36 3.49
N THR A 276 -0.46 -31.80 3.87
CA THR A 276 -1.75 -32.53 3.88
C THR A 276 -2.45 -32.57 2.51
N ASN A 277 -1.97 -31.79 1.53
CA ASN A 277 -2.51 -31.71 0.16
C ASN A 277 -1.39 -31.87 -0.89
N LEU A 278 -0.56 -32.93 -0.75
CA LEU A 278 0.51 -33.25 -1.70
C LEU A 278 0.00 -33.65 -3.08
N ASP A 279 -1.29 -33.88 -3.24
CA ASP A 279 -1.97 -34.00 -4.54
C ASP A 279 -2.18 -32.66 -5.24
N LYS A 280 -2.07 -31.54 -4.53
CA LYS A 280 -2.25 -30.16 -5.05
C LYS A 280 -0.93 -29.38 -5.12
N PHE A 281 0.03 -29.64 -4.23
CA PHE A 281 1.28 -28.91 -4.12
C PHE A 281 2.48 -29.84 -4.13
N SER A 282 3.57 -29.44 -4.80
CA SER A 282 4.84 -30.17 -4.77
C SER A 282 6.06 -29.33 -4.34
N TYR A 283 5.91 -28.02 -4.24
CA TYR A 283 6.93 -27.09 -3.72
C TYR A 283 6.45 -26.50 -2.40
N LEU A 284 7.20 -26.72 -1.34
CA LEU A 284 6.89 -26.28 0.02
C LEU A 284 8.01 -25.39 0.55
N CYS A 285 7.70 -24.16 0.95
CA CYS A 285 8.67 -23.20 1.47
C CYS A 285 8.22 -22.64 2.83
N SER A 286 9.11 -22.66 3.82
CA SER A 286 8.83 -22.11 5.14
C SER A 286 9.92 -21.16 5.58
N TYR A 287 9.55 -19.95 5.95
CA TYR A 287 10.43 -18.88 6.39
C TYR A 287 10.15 -18.57 7.86
N SER A 288 11.15 -18.81 8.72
CA SER A 288 11.06 -18.60 10.18
C SER A 288 9.83 -19.28 10.78
N SER A 289 9.67 -20.60 10.51
CA SER A 289 8.50 -21.36 10.99
C SER A 289 8.74 -22.87 11.04
N PHE A 290 7.70 -23.59 11.46
CA PHE A 290 7.64 -25.05 11.58
C PHE A 290 6.16 -25.48 11.54
N THR A 291 5.89 -26.80 11.47
CA THR A 291 4.52 -27.31 11.59
C THR A 291 4.46 -28.56 12.48
N SER A 292 3.28 -29.15 12.62
CA SER A 292 3.03 -30.34 13.44
C SER A 292 3.92 -31.51 13.02
N MET A 293 4.49 -32.20 14.02
CA MET A 293 5.25 -33.44 13.86
C MET A 293 4.35 -34.68 13.89
N THR A 294 3.02 -34.51 13.92
CA THR A 294 2.03 -35.57 14.06
C THR A 294 1.14 -35.72 12.82
N LEU A 295 1.77 -35.79 11.64
CA LEU A 295 1.09 -36.09 10.35
C LEU A 295 1.54 -37.50 9.89
N PRO A 296 0.94 -38.62 10.39
CA PRO A 296 1.44 -39.95 10.16
C PRO A 296 1.46 -40.36 8.70
N ASP A 297 0.45 -39.98 7.92
CA ASP A 297 0.36 -40.27 6.48
C ASP A 297 1.50 -39.64 5.68
N VAL A 298 2.08 -38.55 6.19
CA VAL A 298 3.23 -37.84 5.62
C VAL A 298 4.56 -38.42 6.08
N TYR A 299 4.75 -38.53 7.41
CA TYR A 299 6.08 -38.80 8.00
C TYR A 299 6.39 -40.29 8.12
N ASP A 300 5.37 -41.17 8.18
CA ASP A 300 5.61 -42.61 8.35
C ASP A 300 5.89 -43.33 7.03
N ASN A 301 5.76 -42.64 5.89
CA ASN A 301 6.12 -43.16 4.56
C ASN A 301 7.00 -42.17 3.78
N ALA A 302 8.22 -41.95 4.28
CA ALA A 302 9.17 -41.01 3.67
C ALA A 302 9.43 -41.28 2.18
N LYS A 303 9.48 -42.55 1.76
CA LYS A 303 9.69 -42.90 0.35
C LYS A 303 8.55 -42.40 -0.55
N LYS A 304 7.29 -42.51 -0.09
CA LYS A 304 6.12 -42.00 -0.80
C LYS A 304 6.12 -40.46 -0.83
N THR A 305 6.32 -39.86 0.34
CA THR A 305 6.33 -38.40 0.53
C THR A 305 7.44 -37.72 -0.30
N ASN A 306 8.66 -38.25 -0.24
CA ASN A 306 9.79 -37.73 -1.04
C ASN A 306 9.58 -37.80 -2.56
N LYS A 307 8.73 -38.73 -3.07
CA LYS A 307 8.38 -38.78 -4.47
C LYS A 307 7.37 -37.72 -4.88
N GLN A 308 6.62 -37.19 -3.91
CA GLN A 308 5.58 -36.20 -4.12
C GLN A 308 6.08 -34.77 -3.96
N ILE A 309 7.29 -34.57 -3.41
CA ILE A 309 7.84 -33.23 -3.11
C ILE A 309 8.97 -32.92 -4.07
N ASN A 310 8.84 -31.88 -4.86
CA ASN A 310 9.87 -31.35 -5.75
C ASN A 310 10.83 -30.42 -5.00
N LEU A 311 10.33 -29.65 -4.02
CA LEU A 311 11.14 -28.83 -3.13
C LEU A 311 10.50 -28.78 -1.74
N PHE A 312 11.31 -29.02 -0.70
CA PHE A 312 10.92 -28.77 0.69
C PHE A 312 12.02 -27.89 1.32
N TRP A 313 11.75 -26.59 1.41
CA TRP A 313 12.73 -25.60 1.85
C TRP A 313 12.34 -25.01 3.20
N LEU A 314 13.30 -24.96 4.13
CA LEU A 314 13.16 -24.46 5.50
C LEU A 314 14.25 -23.41 5.76
N GLY A 315 13.88 -22.20 6.11
CA GLY A 315 14.79 -21.14 6.52
C GLY A 315 14.43 -20.53 7.85
N CYS A 316 15.43 -20.20 8.66
CA CYS A 316 15.24 -19.49 9.92
C CYS A 316 16.50 -18.71 10.31
N GLY A 317 16.31 -17.53 10.91
CA GLY A 317 17.42 -16.82 11.55
C GLY A 317 17.86 -17.50 12.83
N THR A 318 19.18 -17.57 13.11
CA THR A 318 19.70 -18.14 14.36
C THR A 318 19.35 -17.30 15.59
N ASP A 319 19.05 -16.01 15.36
CA ASP A 319 18.63 -15.06 16.39
C ASP A 319 17.10 -14.95 16.49
N ASP A 320 16.37 -15.73 15.67
CA ASP A 320 14.91 -15.77 15.67
C ASP A 320 14.38 -16.54 16.89
N PHE A 321 13.31 -16.03 17.52
CA PHE A 321 12.69 -16.70 18.66
C PHE A 321 12.07 -18.07 18.28
N LEU A 322 11.81 -18.32 16.99
CA LEU A 322 11.36 -19.62 16.49
C LEU A 322 12.50 -20.57 16.09
N TYR A 323 13.75 -20.14 16.16
CA TYR A 323 14.89 -20.95 15.70
C TYR A 323 14.93 -22.33 16.35
N GLY A 324 14.72 -22.38 17.67
CA GLY A 324 14.71 -23.68 18.39
C GLY A 324 13.65 -24.63 17.86
N ASN A 325 12.43 -24.16 17.62
CA ASN A 325 11.34 -24.98 17.10
C ASN A 325 11.57 -25.38 15.63
N ALA A 326 12.04 -24.43 14.79
CA ALA A 326 12.35 -24.70 13.39
C ALA A 326 13.47 -25.75 13.24
N LYS A 327 14.49 -25.64 14.08
CA LYS A 327 15.59 -26.61 14.13
C LYS A 327 15.11 -28.01 14.56
N ASP A 328 14.32 -28.09 15.64
CA ASP A 328 13.76 -29.36 16.12
C ASP A 328 12.91 -30.03 15.05
N TYR A 329 12.13 -29.21 14.30
CA TYR A 329 11.34 -29.72 13.19
C TYR A 329 12.21 -30.25 12.04
N ALA A 330 13.24 -29.52 11.64
CA ALA A 330 14.17 -29.94 10.59
C ALA A 330 14.90 -31.27 11.00
N GLU A 331 15.39 -31.38 12.26
CA GLU A 331 15.98 -32.59 12.79
C GLU A 331 14.98 -33.76 12.85
N PHE A 332 13.70 -33.46 13.13
CA PHE A 332 12.64 -34.47 13.07
C PHE A 332 12.46 -35.01 11.65
N LEU A 333 12.41 -34.15 10.63
CA LEU A 333 12.30 -34.53 9.21
C LEU A 333 13.48 -35.41 8.79
N ASP A 334 14.70 -35.02 9.20
CA ASP A 334 15.92 -35.79 8.93
C ASP A 334 15.85 -37.21 9.54
N ARG A 335 15.40 -37.33 10.82
CA ARG A 335 15.18 -38.64 11.48
C ARG A 335 14.11 -39.49 10.79
N LYS A 336 13.09 -38.87 10.20
CA LYS A 336 12.02 -39.53 9.43
C LYS A 336 12.44 -39.84 7.97
N GLY A 337 13.60 -39.35 7.53
CA GLY A 337 14.10 -39.54 6.16
C GLY A 337 13.34 -38.72 5.12
N ILE A 338 12.71 -37.61 5.52
CA ILE A 338 12.07 -36.66 4.63
C ILE A 338 13.13 -35.68 4.12
N ARG A 339 13.36 -35.66 2.79
CA ARG A 339 14.33 -34.75 2.17
C ARG A 339 13.88 -33.30 2.29
N ASN A 340 14.77 -32.43 2.69
CA ASN A 340 14.51 -31.00 2.84
C ASN A 340 15.78 -30.18 2.62
N VAL A 341 15.65 -28.88 2.34
CA VAL A 341 16.74 -27.90 2.31
C VAL A 341 16.65 -27.09 3.59
N GLN A 342 17.77 -26.88 4.26
CA GLN A 342 17.83 -26.07 5.47
C GLN A 342 18.77 -24.89 5.26
N GLU A 343 18.30 -23.67 5.53
CA GLU A 343 19.07 -22.44 5.44
C GLU A 343 18.95 -21.65 6.75
N TYR A 344 20.09 -21.32 7.37
CA TYR A 344 20.13 -20.56 8.62
C TYR A 344 20.94 -19.30 8.44
N THR A 345 20.35 -18.15 8.80
CA THR A 345 20.99 -16.83 8.72
C THR A 345 21.44 -16.35 10.10
N THR A 346 22.47 -15.51 10.14
CA THR A 346 22.98 -14.90 11.39
C THR A 346 23.14 -13.41 11.19
N GLY A 347 22.83 -12.61 12.22
CA GLY A 347 22.99 -11.15 12.18
C GLY A 347 21.95 -10.41 11.33
N MET A 348 20.75 -11.01 11.13
CA MET A 348 19.62 -10.40 10.45
C MET A 348 18.48 -10.01 11.41
N PHE A 349 18.81 -9.64 12.62
CA PHE A 349 17.91 -9.13 13.66
C PHE A 349 16.74 -10.07 14.04
N GLY A 350 16.92 -11.40 13.88
CA GLY A 350 15.97 -12.41 14.36
C GLY A 350 14.74 -12.58 13.46
N HIS A 351 13.53 -12.44 14.03
CA HIS A 351 12.26 -12.66 13.34
C HIS A 351 11.85 -11.41 12.53
N THR A 352 12.43 -11.26 11.35
CA THR A 352 12.35 -10.00 10.59
C THR A 352 12.09 -10.19 9.10
N TRP A 353 11.59 -9.15 8.46
CA TRP A 353 11.40 -9.10 7.00
C TRP A 353 12.71 -9.04 6.22
N MET A 354 13.83 -8.65 6.86
CA MET A 354 15.17 -8.81 6.28
C MET A 354 15.46 -10.30 5.97
N ASN A 355 15.17 -11.18 6.93
CA ASN A 355 15.26 -12.62 6.70
C ASN A 355 14.31 -13.09 5.59
N ALA A 356 13.05 -12.63 5.61
CA ALA A 356 12.07 -13.03 4.60
C ALA A 356 12.50 -12.61 3.18
N ARG A 357 13.04 -11.40 2.97
CA ARG A 357 13.60 -10.95 1.69
C ARG A 357 14.77 -11.83 1.23
N TYR A 358 15.68 -12.13 2.14
CA TYR A 358 16.79 -13.04 1.86
C TYR A 358 16.27 -14.43 1.45
N PHE A 359 15.32 -14.99 2.17
CA PHE A 359 14.78 -16.32 1.87
C PHE A 359 14.03 -16.34 0.53
N LEU A 360 13.33 -15.28 0.15
CA LEU A 360 12.74 -15.14 -1.17
C LEU A 360 13.81 -15.17 -2.27
N SER A 361 14.93 -14.44 -2.10
CA SER A 361 16.01 -14.44 -3.08
C SER A 361 16.70 -15.82 -3.22
N GLN A 362 16.66 -16.66 -2.17
CA GLN A 362 17.18 -18.03 -2.21
C GLN A 362 16.20 -19.05 -2.81
N THR A 363 14.91 -18.86 -2.62
CA THR A 363 13.88 -19.82 -3.04
C THR A 363 13.35 -19.58 -4.45
N PHE A 364 13.20 -18.34 -4.91
CA PHE A 364 12.72 -18.04 -6.26
C PHE A 364 13.53 -18.72 -7.37
N PRO A 365 14.88 -18.81 -7.31
CA PRO A 365 15.67 -19.57 -8.29
C PRO A 365 15.41 -21.08 -8.30
N LEU A 366 14.89 -21.62 -7.20
CA LEU A 366 14.61 -23.05 -7.05
C LEU A 366 13.18 -23.40 -7.51
N LEU A 367 12.21 -22.48 -7.31
CA LEU A 367 10.81 -22.75 -7.61
C LEU A 367 10.61 -23.05 -9.11
N PHE A 368 9.92 -24.14 -9.39
CA PHE A 368 9.57 -24.61 -10.74
C PHE A 368 10.77 -24.88 -11.66
N ASN A 369 11.97 -24.94 -11.06
CA ASN A 369 13.21 -25.38 -11.67
C ASN A 369 13.59 -26.75 -11.08
N LYS A 370 13.12 -27.81 -11.69
CA LYS A 370 13.24 -29.18 -11.17
C LYS A 370 14.69 -29.60 -10.97
N GLU A 371 15.59 -29.21 -11.88
CA GLU A 371 17.03 -29.53 -11.76
C GLU A 371 17.66 -28.81 -10.57
N ALA A 372 17.41 -27.50 -10.43
CA ALA A 372 17.92 -26.72 -9.31
C ALA A 372 17.36 -27.19 -7.96
N SER A 373 16.05 -27.50 -7.90
CA SER A 373 15.41 -28.03 -6.70
C SER A 373 15.98 -29.39 -6.31
N GLU A 374 16.14 -30.33 -7.23
CA GLU A 374 16.71 -31.65 -6.96
C GLU A 374 18.17 -31.52 -6.50
N ALA A 375 18.95 -30.63 -7.16
CA ALA A 375 20.33 -30.36 -6.76
C ALA A 375 20.40 -29.77 -5.33
N ALA A 376 19.49 -28.88 -4.97
CA ALA A 376 19.40 -28.33 -3.62
C ALA A 376 18.99 -29.40 -2.59
N MET A 377 17.95 -30.18 -2.89
CA MET A 377 17.44 -31.27 -2.04
C MET A 377 18.46 -32.42 -1.85
N SER A 378 19.38 -32.61 -2.81
CA SER A 378 20.44 -33.66 -2.75
C SER A 378 21.62 -33.24 -1.87
N LYS A 379 21.82 -31.95 -1.63
CA LYS A 379 22.94 -31.43 -0.80
C LYS A 379 22.68 -31.51 0.69
N THR A 380 21.50 -31.91 1.12
CA THR A 380 21.09 -31.89 2.52
C THR A 380 21.53 -33.18 3.25
N THR A 381 22.79 -33.22 3.64
CA THR A 381 23.30 -34.27 4.54
C THR A 381 24.34 -33.77 5.54
N ALA A 382 24.56 -32.49 5.65
CA ALA A 382 25.44 -31.98 6.71
C ALA A 382 24.84 -30.67 7.25
N VAL A 383 24.42 -30.72 8.52
CA VAL A 383 24.22 -29.49 9.31
C VAL A 383 25.49 -28.64 9.16
N LYS A 384 25.48 -27.68 8.24
CA LYS A 384 26.51 -26.65 8.18
C LYS A 384 26.41 -25.90 9.50
N LYS A 385 27.37 -26.07 10.39
CA LYS A 385 27.52 -25.19 11.56
C LYS A 385 27.44 -23.74 11.02
N PRO A 386 26.65 -22.85 11.62
CA PRO A 386 26.54 -21.49 11.17
C PRO A 386 27.96 -20.93 10.98
N LYS A 387 28.26 -20.38 9.79
CA LYS A 387 29.50 -19.63 9.58
C LYS A 387 29.44 -18.46 10.55
N LYS A 388 30.32 -18.47 11.56
CA LYS A 388 30.57 -17.26 12.34
C LYS A 388 31.08 -16.22 11.35
N SER A 389 30.26 -15.22 11.02
CA SER A 389 30.77 -14.07 10.32
C SER A 389 31.77 -13.37 11.25
N ASN A 390 33.01 -13.21 10.81
CA ASN A 390 34.00 -12.44 11.56
C ASN A 390 33.84 -10.92 11.34
N GLU A 391 32.78 -10.49 10.65
CA GLU A 391 32.47 -9.07 10.52
C GLU A 391 31.89 -8.58 11.86
N PRO A 392 32.39 -7.48 12.40
CA PRO A 392 31.82 -6.89 13.61
C PRO A 392 30.38 -6.50 13.28
N LEU A 393 29.45 -7.04 14.06
CA LEU A 393 28.05 -6.59 14.04
C LEU A 393 28.03 -5.09 14.35
N PRO A 394 27.21 -4.30 13.64
CA PRO A 394 27.04 -2.90 14.01
C PRO A 394 26.63 -2.83 15.49
N ALA A 395 27.39 -2.10 16.29
CA ALA A 395 27.00 -1.88 17.67
C ALA A 395 25.69 -1.07 17.67
N PRO A 396 24.70 -1.45 18.51
CA PRO A 396 24.80 -2.25 19.72
C PRO A 396 23.90 -3.52 19.72
N TYR A 397 23.95 -4.33 18.66
CA TYR A 397 23.23 -5.60 18.64
C TYR A 397 23.92 -6.57 19.62
N VAL A 398 23.26 -6.88 20.72
CA VAL A 398 23.68 -7.93 21.64
C VAL A 398 22.93 -9.20 21.23
N PRO A 399 23.60 -10.21 20.63
CA PRO A 399 22.99 -11.51 20.41
C PRO A 399 22.60 -12.07 21.78
N THR A 400 21.32 -12.23 22.03
CA THR A 400 20.88 -12.87 23.26
C THR A 400 20.97 -14.37 23.06
N SER A 401 22.17 -14.92 23.32
CA SER A 401 22.44 -16.40 23.32
C SER A 401 21.45 -17.18 24.21
N GLU A 402 20.81 -16.50 25.14
CA GLU A 402 19.78 -17.06 26.00
C GLU A 402 18.42 -17.23 25.29
N ARG A 403 18.11 -16.46 24.24
CA ARG A 403 16.87 -16.60 23.45
C ARG A 403 16.91 -17.78 22.49
N ASN A 404 18.07 -18.23 22.07
CA ASN A 404 18.24 -19.27 21.06
C ASN A 404 17.72 -20.66 21.49
N ASN A 405 17.40 -20.84 22.76
CA ASN A 405 16.81 -22.08 23.30
C ASN A 405 15.34 -21.93 23.71
N GLN A 406 14.74 -20.75 23.54
CA GLN A 406 13.31 -20.60 23.83
C GLN A 406 12.48 -21.41 22.84
N ARG A 407 11.42 -22.02 23.33
CA ARG A 407 10.40 -22.70 22.52
C ARG A 407 9.13 -21.86 22.52
N LEU A 408 8.46 -21.85 21.40
CA LEU A 408 7.18 -21.20 21.31
C LEU A 408 6.16 -21.92 22.20
N THR A 409 5.72 -21.26 23.26
CA THR A 409 4.68 -21.75 24.17
C THR A 409 3.44 -20.90 24.07
N PRO A 410 2.26 -21.40 24.51
CA PRO A 410 1.05 -20.57 24.56
C PRO A 410 1.23 -19.28 25.37
N GLU A 411 2.02 -19.32 26.45
CA GLU A 411 2.32 -18.17 27.30
C GLU A 411 3.20 -17.14 26.57
N LEU A 412 4.21 -17.61 25.83
CA LEU A 412 5.06 -16.74 25.01
C LEU A 412 4.24 -16.11 23.85
N MET A 413 3.36 -16.89 23.21
CA MET A 413 2.45 -16.38 22.19
C MET A 413 1.53 -15.29 22.75
N ALA A 414 0.92 -15.50 23.90
CA ALA A 414 0.06 -14.51 24.55
C ALA A 414 0.83 -13.23 24.94
N ALA A 415 2.11 -13.36 25.29
CA ALA A 415 2.96 -12.21 25.61
C ALA A 415 3.42 -11.43 24.36
N LEU A 416 3.70 -12.14 23.26
CA LEU A 416 4.13 -11.54 21.98
C LEU A 416 2.95 -10.90 21.21
N PHE A 417 1.76 -11.50 21.33
CA PHE A 417 0.56 -11.11 20.61
C PHE A 417 -0.62 -10.94 21.59
N PRO A 418 -0.57 -9.95 22.49
CA PRO A 418 -1.68 -9.71 23.43
C PRO A 418 -2.96 -9.42 22.65
N PRO A 419 -4.14 -9.80 23.19
CA PRO A 419 -5.42 -9.45 22.58
C PRO A 419 -5.52 -7.95 22.36
N GLY A 420 -5.64 -7.54 21.11
CA GLY A 420 -5.81 -6.13 20.75
C GLY A 420 -7.18 -5.61 21.14
N VAL A 421 -7.29 -4.30 21.26
CA VAL A 421 -8.59 -3.61 21.37
C VAL A 421 -9.20 -3.59 19.96
N VAL A 422 -10.50 -3.94 19.85
CA VAL A 422 -11.22 -3.83 18.57
C VAL A 422 -11.62 -2.38 18.34
N SER A 423 -11.13 -1.78 17.25
CA SER A 423 -11.46 -0.40 16.89
C SER A 423 -11.30 -0.21 15.36
N PRO A 424 -12.29 0.39 14.69
CA PRO A 424 -13.65 0.63 15.18
C PRO A 424 -14.46 -0.67 15.32
N LYS A 425 -15.34 -0.73 16.32
CA LYS A 425 -16.32 -1.81 16.47
C LYS A 425 -17.69 -1.32 16.01
N TYR A 426 -18.18 -1.83 14.90
CA TYR A 426 -19.47 -1.44 14.32
C TYR A 426 -20.64 -2.13 15.03
N HIS A 427 -21.77 -1.44 15.11
CA HIS A 427 -23.01 -1.90 15.76
C HIS A 427 -24.17 -1.94 14.76
N ALA A 428 -25.16 -2.77 15.05
CA ALA A 428 -26.33 -2.96 14.19
C ALA A 428 -27.20 -1.69 14.04
N ASP A 429 -27.07 -0.73 14.95
CA ASP A 429 -27.79 0.55 14.89
C ASP A 429 -27.13 1.60 14.00
N GLY A 430 -26.03 1.24 13.33
CA GLY A 430 -25.24 2.12 12.46
C GLY A 430 -24.24 3.00 13.22
N SER A 431 -24.01 2.77 14.51
CA SER A 431 -22.94 3.40 15.29
C SER A 431 -21.65 2.58 15.24
N ALA A 432 -20.51 3.19 15.63
CA ALA A 432 -19.27 2.49 15.88
C ALA A 432 -18.61 2.96 17.17
N THR A 433 -18.02 2.02 17.92
CA THR A 433 -17.18 2.32 19.08
C THR A 433 -15.71 2.37 18.68
N PHE A 434 -15.09 3.50 18.89
CA PHE A 434 -13.64 3.74 18.71
C PHE A 434 -12.95 3.53 20.05
N SER A 435 -11.86 2.77 20.05
CA SER A 435 -11.16 2.41 21.29
C SER A 435 -9.65 2.38 21.10
N VAL A 436 -8.91 2.89 22.09
CA VAL A 436 -7.44 2.89 22.09
C VAL A 436 -6.89 2.59 23.49
N HIS A 437 -5.85 1.77 23.56
CA HIS A 437 -5.15 1.49 24.82
C HIS A 437 -4.08 2.56 25.05
N ALA A 438 -4.32 3.44 26.03
CA ALA A 438 -3.45 4.53 26.43
C ALA A 438 -3.47 4.71 27.96
N PRO A 439 -2.86 3.77 28.73
CA PRO A 439 -3.03 3.72 30.19
C PRO A 439 -2.47 4.95 30.92
N ASN A 440 -1.40 5.56 30.37
CA ASN A 440 -0.70 6.70 30.96
C ASN A 440 -1.28 8.06 30.50
N ALA A 441 -2.17 8.07 29.50
CA ALA A 441 -2.75 9.28 28.95
C ALA A 441 -3.63 10.00 29.97
N GLN A 442 -3.55 11.33 29.97
CA GLN A 442 -4.39 12.21 30.78
C GLN A 442 -5.66 12.62 30.03
N LYS A 443 -5.58 12.70 28.69
CA LYS A 443 -6.66 13.12 27.81
C LYS A 443 -6.57 12.39 26.49
N VAL A 444 -7.69 11.83 26.05
CA VAL A 444 -7.81 11.25 24.71
C VAL A 444 -9.07 11.82 24.04
N GLU A 445 -8.92 12.24 22.81
CA GLU A 445 -10.00 12.78 21.98
C GLU A 445 -10.04 12.07 20.65
N LEU A 446 -11.22 11.92 20.09
CA LEU A 446 -11.43 11.47 18.71
C LEU A 446 -11.58 12.70 17.81
N GLU A 447 -10.82 12.73 16.72
CA GLU A 447 -11.01 13.63 15.59
C GLU A 447 -11.51 12.83 14.41
N GLY A 448 -12.51 13.34 13.68
CA GLY A 448 -13.04 12.63 12.51
C GLY A 448 -13.96 13.50 11.68
N GLN A 449 -14.06 13.19 10.38
CA GLN A 449 -14.92 13.95 9.45
C GLN A 449 -16.41 13.67 9.60
N MET A 450 -16.79 12.68 10.43
CA MET A 450 -18.18 12.31 10.71
C MET A 450 -18.87 13.24 11.76
N PHE A 451 -18.16 14.22 12.30
CA PHE A 451 -18.67 15.23 13.24
C PHE A 451 -17.78 16.47 13.27
N GLU A 452 -18.26 17.56 13.85
CA GLU A 452 -17.46 18.77 14.04
C GLU A 452 -16.64 18.73 15.33
N GLY A 453 -15.39 19.25 15.28
CA GLY A 453 -14.49 19.43 16.40
C GLY A 453 -13.90 18.15 16.96
N LEU A 454 -13.37 18.21 18.18
CA LEU A 454 -12.80 17.07 18.89
C LEU A 454 -13.82 16.50 19.87
N LYS A 455 -13.95 15.19 19.95
CA LYS A 455 -14.85 14.52 20.90
C LYS A 455 -14.01 13.86 22.01
N PRO A 456 -14.20 14.23 23.28
CA PRO A 456 -13.48 13.60 24.39
C PRO A 456 -13.90 12.14 24.54
N MET A 457 -12.93 11.27 24.80
CA MET A 457 -13.15 9.86 25.06
C MET A 457 -13.17 9.57 26.56
N GLU A 458 -13.81 8.49 26.96
CA GLU A 458 -13.91 8.05 28.36
C GLU A 458 -12.88 6.96 28.65
N LYS A 459 -12.16 7.10 29.78
CA LYS A 459 -11.17 6.13 30.25
C LYS A 459 -11.87 4.99 30.99
N GLY A 460 -11.81 3.80 30.42
CA GLY A 460 -12.32 2.58 31.01
C GLY A 460 -11.26 1.79 31.79
N GLU A 461 -11.58 0.52 32.07
CA GLU A 461 -10.69 -0.39 32.77
C GLU A 461 -9.42 -0.68 31.97
N ARG A 462 -8.33 -0.96 32.66
CA ARG A 462 -7.03 -1.29 32.08
C ARG A 462 -6.46 -0.23 31.12
N GLY A 463 -6.92 1.04 31.25
CA GLY A 463 -6.40 2.13 30.44
C GLY A 463 -6.88 2.16 28.98
N VAL A 464 -7.99 1.50 28.68
CA VAL A 464 -8.65 1.60 27.38
C VAL A 464 -9.56 2.82 27.38
N TRP A 465 -9.37 3.70 26.41
CA TRP A 465 -10.25 4.85 26.18
C TRP A 465 -11.24 4.51 25.07
N SER A 466 -12.48 4.92 25.19
CA SER A 466 -13.51 4.63 24.19
C SER A 466 -14.53 5.73 24.02
N ILE A 467 -15.13 5.78 22.83
CA ILE A 467 -16.28 6.63 22.50
C ILE A 467 -17.10 5.94 21.42
N THR A 468 -18.44 6.04 21.51
CA THR A 468 -19.33 5.55 20.46
C THR A 468 -19.89 6.72 19.66
N ILE A 469 -19.76 6.65 18.34
CA ILE A 469 -20.22 7.67 17.39
C ILE A 469 -21.21 7.04 16.42
N LYS A 470 -22.29 7.75 16.14
CA LYS A 470 -23.19 7.49 15.01
C LYS A 470 -23.15 8.71 14.10
N PRO A 471 -22.67 8.57 12.85
CA PRO A 471 -22.65 9.69 11.90
C PRO A 471 -24.07 10.04 11.43
N ASP A 472 -24.27 11.27 10.98
CA ASP A 472 -25.54 11.71 10.40
C ASP A 472 -25.83 10.98 9.06
N GLN A 473 -24.79 10.62 8.32
CA GLN A 473 -24.88 9.87 7.07
C GLN A 473 -23.88 8.70 7.08
N PRO A 474 -24.27 7.51 6.59
CA PRO A 474 -23.33 6.43 6.33
C PRO A 474 -22.36 6.83 5.23
N ASP A 475 -21.07 6.65 5.46
CA ASP A 475 -20.00 6.86 4.47
C ASP A 475 -18.64 6.40 5.04
N ILE A 476 -17.56 6.59 4.28
CA ILE A 476 -16.18 6.32 4.69
C ILE A 476 -15.54 7.61 5.19
N TYR A 477 -15.20 7.64 6.47
CA TYR A 477 -14.67 8.82 7.15
C TYR A 477 -13.24 8.62 7.64
N PRO A 478 -12.30 9.52 7.31
CA PRO A 478 -11.02 9.61 8.00
C PRO A 478 -11.19 10.00 9.46
N TYR A 479 -10.42 9.36 10.35
CA TYR A 479 -10.37 9.70 11.77
C TYR A 479 -8.99 9.45 12.37
N SER A 480 -8.72 10.08 13.51
CA SER A 480 -7.48 9.94 14.28
C SER A 480 -7.78 10.07 15.77
N PHE A 481 -6.92 9.50 16.59
CA PHE A 481 -6.91 9.80 18.02
C PHE A 481 -5.96 10.97 18.30
N ILE A 482 -6.35 11.82 19.24
CA ILE A 482 -5.51 12.87 19.81
C ILE A 482 -5.24 12.50 21.26
N ILE A 483 -4.02 12.05 21.54
CA ILE A 483 -3.61 11.58 22.87
C ILE A 483 -2.64 12.58 23.46
N ASP A 484 -3.04 13.24 24.56
CA ASP A 484 -2.29 14.33 25.21
C ASP A 484 -1.78 15.38 24.22
N GLY A 485 -2.57 15.64 23.14
CA GLY A 485 -2.26 16.60 22.09
C GLY A 485 -1.49 16.01 20.89
N THR A 486 -1.06 14.76 20.93
CA THR A 486 -0.39 14.07 19.83
C THR A 486 -1.41 13.32 18.96
N LYS A 487 -1.41 13.59 17.66
CA LYS A 487 -2.28 12.95 16.68
C LYS A 487 -1.69 11.62 16.21
N ILE A 488 -2.49 10.55 16.25
CA ILE A 488 -2.12 9.22 15.78
C ILE A 488 -3.24 8.58 14.95
N ALA A 489 -2.87 7.74 13.98
CA ALA A 489 -3.81 6.80 13.39
C ALA A 489 -4.22 5.73 14.41
N ASP A 490 -5.35 5.09 14.21
CA ASP A 490 -5.79 3.99 15.07
C ASP A 490 -4.85 2.78 14.92
N PRO A 491 -4.13 2.39 15.99
CA PRO A 491 -3.20 1.26 15.93
C PRO A 491 -3.89 -0.08 15.64
N ASN A 492 -5.19 -0.18 15.89
CA ASN A 492 -5.95 -1.43 15.72
C ASN A 492 -6.73 -1.51 14.39
N ASN A 493 -6.71 -0.44 13.57
CA ASN A 493 -7.40 -0.42 12.29
C ASN A 493 -6.40 -0.59 11.13
N VAL A 494 -6.64 -1.57 10.25
CA VAL A 494 -5.81 -1.82 9.05
C VAL A 494 -6.13 -0.85 7.92
N GLU A 495 -7.31 -0.24 7.92
CA GLU A 495 -7.72 0.70 6.89
C GLU A 495 -7.10 2.07 7.16
N ILE A 496 -5.96 2.32 6.53
CA ILE A 496 -5.19 3.57 6.66
C ILE A 496 -5.44 4.45 5.43
N PHE A 497 -5.58 5.74 5.67
CA PHE A 497 -5.62 6.74 4.61
C PHE A 497 -4.22 6.90 3.98
N PRO A 498 -4.02 6.54 2.70
CA PRO A 498 -2.73 6.66 2.03
C PRO A 498 -2.41 8.14 1.72
N ASN A 499 -1.71 8.80 2.63
CA ASN A 499 -1.39 10.22 2.54
C ASN A 499 0.04 10.50 3.04
N GLU A 500 0.75 11.43 2.39
CA GLU A 500 2.12 11.84 2.74
C GLU A 500 2.15 12.84 3.90
N GLY A 501 1.11 13.67 4.04
CA GLY A 501 1.10 14.81 4.95
C GLY A 501 0.53 14.53 6.34
N TYR A 502 -0.29 13.48 6.49
CA TYR A 502 -0.89 13.11 7.78
C TYR A 502 -1.28 11.64 7.81
N LYS A 503 -1.44 11.10 9.03
CA LYS A 503 -1.87 9.73 9.21
C LYS A 503 -3.25 9.72 9.85
N ALA A 504 -4.18 9.06 9.18
CA ALA A 504 -5.53 8.80 9.66
C ALA A 504 -5.93 7.37 9.32
N SER A 505 -6.84 6.83 10.10
CA SER A 505 -7.52 5.58 9.78
C SER A 505 -8.86 5.87 9.13
N LEU A 506 -9.45 4.88 8.46
CA LEU A 506 -10.74 5.00 7.80
C LEU A 506 -11.81 4.24 8.59
N ALA A 507 -12.95 4.87 8.85
CA ALA A 507 -14.13 4.23 9.39
C ALA A 507 -15.20 4.16 8.31
N ASP A 508 -15.66 2.95 7.99
CA ASP A 508 -16.61 2.68 6.91
C ASP A 508 -17.99 2.33 7.48
N PHE A 509 -18.87 3.33 7.54
CA PHE A 509 -20.22 3.19 8.03
C PHE A 509 -21.17 2.83 6.88
N LYS A 510 -21.70 1.62 6.92
CA LYS A 510 -22.59 1.10 5.88
C LYS A 510 -24.03 1.62 6.02
N ALA A 511 -24.62 1.99 4.89
CA ALA A 511 -26.06 2.22 4.80
C ALA A 511 -26.83 0.89 4.82
N PRO A 512 -28.13 0.91 5.20
CA PRO A 512 -28.99 -0.29 5.09
C PRO A 512 -29.08 -0.85 3.67
N GLU A 513 -29.10 0.04 2.67
CA GLU A 513 -29.02 -0.33 1.26
C GLU A 513 -27.61 0.01 0.76
N PRO A 514 -26.94 -0.88 -0.02
CA PRO A 514 -25.60 -0.65 -0.52
C PRO A 514 -25.51 0.58 -1.42
N ASP A 515 -24.53 1.45 -1.17
CA ASP A 515 -24.23 2.61 -2.01
C ASP A 515 -23.29 2.25 -3.15
N HIS A 516 -23.02 3.21 -4.05
CA HIS A 516 -22.16 2.99 -5.23
C HIS A 516 -20.73 2.63 -4.85
N GLN A 517 -20.20 3.14 -3.75
CA GLN A 517 -18.84 2.84 -3.27
C GLN A 517 -18.72 1.49 -2.56
N ASP A 518 -19.83 0.83 -2.23
CA ASP A 518 -19.80 -0.43 -1.53
C ASP A 518 -19.40 -1.58 -2.46
N LEU A 519 -18.69 -2.55 -1.91
CA LEU A 519 -18.39 -3.78 -2.61
C LEU A 519 -19.67 -4.61 -2.71
N GLN A 520 -20.27 -4.70 -3.91
CA GLN A 520 -21.53 -5.38 -4.18
C GLN A 520 -21.26 -6.69 -4.94
N LYS A 521 -22.22 -7.60 -4.97
CA LYS A 521 -22.12 -8.88 -5.70
C LYS A 521 -22.35 -8.66 -7.20
N VAL A 522 -21.40 -8.02 -7.87
CA VAL A 522 -21.37 -7.77 -9.32
C VAL A 522 -20.02 -8.26 -9.89
N PRO A 523 -19.87 -8.39 -11.21
CA PRO A 523 -18.55 -8.62 -11.79
C PRO A 523 -17.59 -7.46 -11.43
N HIS A 524 -16.41 -7.81 -10.90
CA HIS A 524 -15.41 -6.84 -10.48
C HIS A 524 -14.28 -6.71 -11.50
N GLY A 525 -13.84 -5.47 -11.70
CA GLY A 525 -12.58 -5.14 -12.34
C GLY A 525 -11.36 -5.42 -11.43
N LYS A 526 -10.18 -5.10 -11.94
CA LYS A 526 -8.91 -5.26 -11.20
C LYS A 526 -8.22 -3.91 -11.05
N VAL A 527 -7.61 -3.66 -9.90
CA VAL A 527 -6.68 -2.53 -9.71
C VAL A 527 -5.28 -3.09 -9.70
N SER A 528 -4.50 -2.79 -10.72
CA SER A 528 -3.13 -3.26 -10.87
C SER A 528 -2.14 -2.17 -10.49
N TYR A 529 -1.19 -2.49 -9.63
CA TYR A 529 -0.02 -1.66 -9.36
C TYR A 529 1.12 -2.07 -10.31
N THR A 530 1.74 -1.10 -10.95
CA THR A 530 2.91 -1.31 -11.82
C THR A 530 3.80 -0.07 -11.86
N TRP A 531 4.87 -0.14 -12.65
CA TRP A 531 5.84 0.93 -12.84
C TRP A 531 5.89 1.36 -14.31
N TYR A 532 6.18 2.64 -14.53
CA TYR A 532 6.50 3.18 -15.85
C TYR A 532 7.72 4.08 -15.76
N THR A 533 8.50 4.17 -16.82
CA THR A 533 9.64 5.07 -16.90
C THR A 533 9.19 6.47 -17.28
N SER A 534 9.35 7.42 -16.38
CA SER A 534 9.03 8.83 -16.62
C SER A 534 10.12 9.50 -17.46
N LYS A 535 9.75 10.03 -18.62
CA LYS A 535 10.63 10.87 -19.44
C LYS A 535 10.77 12.28 -18.86
N ALA A 536 9.78 12.74 -18.11
CA ALA A 536 9.78 14.06 -17.51
C ALA A 536 10.82 14.22 -16.39
N VAL A 537 11.04 13.15 -15.60
CA VAL A 537 11.96 13.16 -14.46
C VAL A 537 13.12 12.17 -14.56
N GLY A 538 13.06 11.21 -15.51
CA GLY A 538 14.17 10.29 -15.83
C GLY A 538 14.35 9.11 -14.88
N PHE A 539 13.27 8.67 -14.20
CA PHE A 539 13.29 7.47 -13.36
C PHE A 539 11.91 6.77 -13.35
N ASP A 540 11.90 5.51 -12.86
CA ASP A 540 10.68 4.71 -12.82
C ASP A 540 9.76 5.18 -11.70
N ARG A 541 8.45 5.28 -12.02
CA ARG A 541 7.42 5.79 -11.13
C ARG A 541 6.23 4.84 -11.03
N PRO A 542 5.58 4.74 -9.85
CA PRO A 542 4.44 3.88 -9.66
C PRO A 542 3.16 4.46 -10.27
N VAL A 543 2.27 3.56 -10.68
CA VAL A 543 0.92 3.87 -11.14
C VAL A 543 -0.03 2.75 -10.76
N CYS A 544 -1.25 3.10 -10.32
CA CYS A 544 -2.35 2.17 -10.19
C CYS A 544 -3.29 2.29 -11.39
N ILE A 545 -3.74 1.17 -11.92
CA ILE A 545 -4.58 1.10 -13.12
C ILE A 545 -5.75 0.17 -12.84
N TYR A 546 -6.97 0.72 -12.90
CA TYR A 546 -8.17 -0.08 -12.89
C TYR A 546 -8.51 -0.54 -14.33
N THR A 547 -8.75 -1.83 -14.50
CA THR A 547 -9.31 -2.41 -15.71
C THR A 547 -10.69 -2.98 -15.40
N PRO A 548 -11.72 -2.73 -16.24
CA PRO A 548 -13.08 -3.17 -15.96
C PRO A 548 -13.23 -4.70 -16.00
N ALA A 549 -14.29 -5.21 -15.38
CA ALA A 549 -14.60 -6.64 -15.42
C ALA A 549 -14.65 -7.15 -16.88
N GLY A 550 -14.03 -8.29 -17.12
CA GLY A 550 -13.93 -8.88 -18.47
C GLY A 550 -12.87 -8.24 -19.36
N TYR A 551 -12.01 -7.35 -18.85
CA TYR A 551 -10.82 -6.94 -19.60
C TYR A 551 -9.85 -8.10 -19.76
N ASP A 552 -9.50 -8.39 -21.02
CA ASP A 552 -8.50 -9.40 -21.40
C ASP A 552 -7.47 -8.74 -22.34
N PRO A 553 -6.18 -8.71 -22.01
CA PRO A 553 -5.15 -8.19 -22.91
C PRO A 553 -5.04 -8.96 -24.23
N ALA A 554 -5.54 -10.20 -24.29
CA ALA A 554 -5.58 -11.02 -25.51
C ALA A 554 -6.75 -10.66 -26.43
N ASP A 555 -7.75 -9.92 -25.95
CA ASP A 555 -8.92 -9.55 -26.75
C ASP A 555 -8.59 -8.37 -27.68
N SER A 556 -9.34 -8.28 -28.78
CA SER A 556 -9.31 -7.13 -29.69
C SER A 556 -10.14 -5.93 -29.19
N LYS A 557 -10.95 -6.12 -28.15
CA LYS A 557 -11.78 -5.06 -27.57
C LYS A 557 -10.92 -3.98 -26.96
N LYS A 558 -11.17 -2.73 -27.36
CA LYS A 558 -10.50 -1.55 -26.85
C LYS A 558 -11.43 -0.73 -25.95
N TYR A 559 -10.84 -0.05 -24.99
CA TYR A 559 -11.55 0.69 -23.95
C TYR A 559 -11.16 2.17 -23.95
N PRO A 560 -12.08 3.10 -23.64
CA PRO A 560 -11.76 4.48 -23.36
C PRO A 560 -10.99 4.58 -22.03
N VAL A 561 -10.28 5.71 -21.82
CA VAL A 561 -9.38 5.88 -20.68
C VAL A 561 -9.70 7.16 -19.90
N LEU A 562 -9.86 7.00 -18.57
CA LEU A 562 -9.92 8.10 -17.61
C LEU A 562 -8.58 8.21 -16.85
N TYR A 563 -7.88 9.33 -16.99
CA TYR A 563 -6.73 9.68 -16.17
C TYR A 563 -7.21 10.45 -14.94
N LEU A 564 -6.97 9.93 -13.74
CA LEU A 564 -7.57 10.40 -12.49
C LEU A 564 -6.51 10.82 -11.47
N ILE A 565 -6.39 12.12 -11.22
CA ILE A 565 -5.31 12.74 -10.45
C ILE A 565 -5.76 12.98 -9.01
N HIS A 566 -4.93 12.57 -8.04
CA HIS A 566 -5.18 12.76 -6.61
C HIS A 566 -4.86 14.20 -6.13
N GLY A 567 -5.27 14.53 -4.89
CA GLY A 567 -5.02 15.83 -4.26
C GLY A 567 -3.59 15.99 -3.71
N MET A 568 -3.32 17.16 -3.14
CA MET A 568 -2.04 17.44 -2.47
C MET A 568 -1.84 16.47 -1.31
N THR A 569 -0.64 15.90 -1.18
CA THR A 569 -0.25 14.89 -0.18
C THR A 569 -0.92 13.52 -0.30
N ASP A 570 -1.89 13.35 -1.19
CA ASP A 570 -2.45 12.05 -1.52
C ASP A 570 -1.47 11.21 -2.37
N THR A 571 -1.78 9.94 -2.58
CA THR A 571 -0.95 9.02 -3.36
C THR A 571 -1.74 8.36 -4.50
N TYR A 572 -1.06 7.61 -5.36
CA TYR A 572 -1.67 6.80 -6.43
C TYR A 572 -2.70 5.77 -5.92
N GLU A 573 -2.69 5.45 -4.60
CA GLU A 573 -3.64 4.52 -3.99
C GLU A 573 -4.95 5.19 -3.52
N THR A 574 -4.97 6.53 -3.38
CA THR A 574 -6.06 7.20 -2.66
C THR A 574 -7.40 7.09 -3.40
N TRP A 575 -7.41 7.19 -4.74
CA TRP A 575 -8.64 7.08 -5.50
C TRP A 575 -9.33 5.72 -5.38
N PHE A 576 -8.59 4.61 -5.26
CA PHE A 576 -9.24 3.31 -5.09
C PHE A 576 -9.41 2.90 -3.61
N LYS A 577 -8.48 3.23 -2.72
CA LYS A 577 -8.60 2.88 -1.29
C LYS A 577 -9.60 3.75 -0.54
N VAL A 578 -9.64 5.05 -0.83
CA VAL A 578 -10.52 6.02 -0.17
C VAL A 578 -11.66 6.43 -1.08
N GLY A 579 -11.36 6.80 -2.32
CA GLY A 579 -12.34 7.20 -3.32
C GLY A 579 -13.19 6.06 -3.86
N LYS A 580 -12.78 4.79 -3.66
CA LYS A 580 -13.50 3.57 -4.07
C LYS A 580 -13.92 3.58 -5.55
N VAL A 581 -13.14 4.23 -6.41
CA VAL A 581 -13.46 4.41 -7.83
C VAL A 581 -13.69 3.09 -8.57
N ASN A 582 -12.94 2.04 -8.20
CA ASN A 582 -13.11 0.69 -8.73
C ASN A 582 -14.51 0.13 -8.40
N ASN A 583 -14.96 0.19 -7.15
CA ASN A 583 -16.27 -0.28 -6.75
C ASN A 583 -17.39 0.53 -7.39
N ILE A 584 -17.23 1.87 -7.43
CA ILE A 584 -18.20 2.77 -8.06
C ILE A 584 -18.37 2.40 -9.54
N LEU A 585 -17.27 2.20 -10.27
CA LEU A 585 -17.34 1.83 -11.68
C LEU A 585 -17.92 0.43 -11.88
N ASP A 586 -17.49 -0.56 -11.10
CA ASP A 586 -18.06 -1.92 -11.19
C ASP A 586 -19.58 -1.89 -11.02
N ASN A 587 -20.07 -1.17 -9.99
CA ASN A 587 -21.50 -1.05 -9.72
C ASN A 587 -22.26 -0.27 -10.80
N LEU A 588 -21.69 0.83 -11.32
CA LEU A 588 -22.31 1.62 -12.38
C LEU A 588 -22.32 0.87 -13.72
N ILE A 589 -21.22 0.21 -14.08
CA ILE A 589 -21.11 -0.61 -15.29
C ILE A 589 -22.11 -1.78 -15.25
N ALA A 590 -22.19 -2.48 -14.12
CA ALA A 590 -23.15 -3.59 -13.96
C ALA A 590 -24.62 -3.14 -14.08
N LYS A 591 -24.91 -1.88 -13.73
CA LYS A 591 -26.25 -1.24 -13.91
C LYS A 591 -26.46 -0.64 -15.30
N GLY A 592 -25.45 -0.67 -16.18
CA GLY A 592 -25.50 0.00 -17.50
C GLY A 592 -25.54 1.53 -17.42
N LEU A 593 -25.08 2.11 -16.32
CA LEU A 593 -25.04 3.56 -16.07
C LEU A 593 -23.73 4.22 -16.49
N ALA A 594 -22.64 3.47 -16.57
CA ALA A 594 -21.34 3.94 -17.06
C ALA A 594 -20.80 3.02 -18.15
N GLU A 595 -20.04 3.59 -19.08
CA GLU A 595 -19.30 2.79 -20.07
C GLU A 595 -18.12 2.07 -19.40
N PRO A 596 -17.82 0.82 -19.77
CA PRO A 596 -16.61 0.15 -19.32
C PRO A 596 -15.38 0.93 -19.78
N MET A 597 -14.53 1.36 -18.83
CA MET A 597 -13.36 2.18 -19.09
C MET A 597 -12.15 1.72 -18.26
N ILE A 598 -10.95 2.04 -18.71
CA ILE A 598 -9.72 1.93 -17.93
C ILE A 598 -9.53 3.23 -17.13
N VAL A 599 -9.15 3.13 -15.85
CA VAL A 599 -8.79 4.29 -15.04
C VAL A 599 -7.32 4.24 -14.65
N VAL A 600 -6.60 5.31 -14.94
CA VAL A 600 -5.18 5.46 -14.67
C VAL A 600 -4.98 6.44 -13.52
N MET A 601 -4.41 5.99 -12.43
CA MET A 601 -4.17 6.73 -11.19
C MET A 601 -2.67 6.88 -10.96
N PRO A 602 -2.00 7.86 -11.59
CA PRO A 602 -0.56 8.06 -11.45
C PRO A 602 -0.24 8.73 -10.11
N TYR A 603 1.00 8.56 -9.66
CA TYR A 603 1.53 9.35 -8.55
C TYR A 603 1.91 10.74 -9.07
N ALA A 604 1.03 11.72 -8.82
CA ALA A 604 1.16 13.07 -9.41
C ALA A 604 2.21 13.96 -8.71
N ASN A 605 2.89 13.47 -7.66
CA ASN A 605 3.91 14.21 -6.92
C ASN A 605 5.31 13.61 -7.15
N PRO A 606 6.14 14.14 -8.07
CA PRO A 606 7.48 13.63 -8.32
C PRO A 606 8.55 14.20 -7.36
N TYR A 607 8.25 15.27 -6.63
CA TYR A 607 9.25 16.05 -5.89
C TYR A 607 9.98 15.30 -4.76
N PRO A 608 9.33 14.43 -3.95
CA PRO A 608 10.05 13.69 -2.92
C PRO A 608 11.22 12.88 -3.50
N GLU A 609 10.97 12.14 -4.58
CA GLU A 609 12.00 11.34 -5.24
C GLU A 609 13.04 12.21 -5.98
N MET A 610 12.61 13.32 -6.61
CA MET A 610 13.53 14.27 -7.25
C MET A 610 14.49 14.90 -6.24
N ILE A 611 14.01 15.23 -5.04
CA ILE A 611 14.84 15.78 -3.96
C ILE A 611 15.83 14.73 -3.47
N LEU A 612 15.39 13.50 -3.25
CA LEU A 612 16.27 12.38 -2.86
C LEU A 612 17.37 12.09 -3.90
N ARG A 613 17.09 12.34 -5.18
CA ARG A 613 18.06 12.17 -6.27
C ARG A 613 18.90 13.42 -6.56
N GLY A 614 18.69 14.50 -5.82
CA GLY A 614 19.37 15.77 -6.05
C GLY A 614 18.95 16.51 -7.33
N GLN A 615 17.81 16.16 -7.91
CA GLN A 615 17.24 16.77 -9.12
C GLN A 615 16.38 18.00 -8.81
N ALA A 616 15.91 18.13 -7.57
CA ALA A 616 15.22 19.32 -7.09
C ALA A 616 15.74 19.72 -5.70
N THR A 617 15.75 21.02 -5.41
CA THR A 617 16.15 21.57 -4.10
C THR A 617 14.98 22.03 -3.27
N MET A 618 13.80 22.15 -3.89
CA MET A 618 12.58 22.63 -3.24
C MET A 618 11.36 21.84 -3.73
N TYR A 619 10.40 21.67 -2.84
CA TYR A 619 9.08 21.15 -3.17
C TYR A 619 8.25 22.22 -3.88
N ASN A 620 7.80 21.96 -5.10
CA ASN A 620 6.93 22.84 -5.88
C ASN A 620 5.69 22.11 -6.41
N PRO A 621 4.70 21.84 -5.57
CA PRO A 621 3.51 21.08 -5.97
C PRO A 621 2.63 21.83 -6.98
N MET A 622 2.84 23.14 -7.14
CA MET A 622 2.06 23.98 -8.07
C MET A 622 2.59 23.97 -9.52
N ASP A 623 3.64 23.23 -9.80
CA ASP A 623 4.22 23.11 -11.15
C ASP A 623 3.36 22.23 -12.05
N THR A 624 2.46 22.87 -12.79
CA THR A 624 1.59 22.19 -13.76
C THR A 624 2.30 21.82 -15.06
N GLN A 625 3.41 22.46 -15.40
CA GLN A 625 4.18 22.16 -16.61
C GLN A 625 4.85 20.78 -16.50
N LEU A 626 5.44 20.50 -15.35
CA LEU A 626 6.05 19.19 -15.09
C LEU A 626 4.99 18.09 -15.16
N THR A 627 3.83 18.30 -14.54
CA THR A 627 2.71 17.34 -14.57
C THR A 627 2.18 17.16 -15.99
N THR A 628 1.98 18.24 -16.75
CA THR A 628 1.53 18.15 -18.15
C THR A 628 2.51 17.33 -18.98
N LYS A 629 3.82 17.61 -18.87
CA LYS A 629 4.87 16.83 -19.54
C LYS A 629 4.85 15.37 -19.14
N GLU A 630 4.67 15.08 -17.86
CA GLU A 630 4.54 13.71 -17.35
C GLU A 630 3.41 12.94 -18.03
N PHE A 631 2.23 13.55 -18.15
CA PHE A 631 1.10 12.93 -18.81
C PHE A 631 1.33 12.76 -20.31
N THR A 632 1.73 13.80 -21.01
CA THR A 632 1.82 13.81 -22.47
C THR A 632 2.97 12.97 -23.01
N GLU A 633 4.11 12.90 -22.29
CA GLU A 633 5.31 12.24 -22.76
C GLU A 633 5.57 10.86 -22.14
N SER A 634 4.90 10.54 -21.02
CA SER A 634 5.18 9.30 -20.26
C SER A 634 3.93 8.48 -19.99
N VAL A 635 2.96 9.01 -19.24
CA VAL A 635 1.80 8.22 -18.76
C VAL A 635 0.89 7.79 -19.91
N VAL A 636 0.47 8.73 -20.77
CA VAL A 636 -0.41 8.41 -21.92
C VAL A 636 0.26 7.42 -22.87
N PRO A 637 1.50 7.66 -23.35
CA PRO A 637 2.19 6.68 -24.20
C PRO A 637 2.37 5.30 -23.54
N PHE A 638 2.68 5.24 -22.25
CA PHE A 638 2.80 3.97 -21.53
C PHE A 638 1.48 3.16 -21.54
N ILE A 639 0.35 3.84 -21.33
CA ILE A 639 -0.97 3.19 -21.34
C ILE A 639 -1.32 2.69 -22.74
N GLU A 640 -1.07 3.49 -23.78
CA GLU A 640 -1.34 3.12 -25.18
C GLU A 640 -0.47 1.96 -25.67
N GLU A 641 0.74 1.83 -25.14
CA GLU A 641 1.66 0.72 -25.47
C GLU A 641 1.29 -0.60 -24.77
N ASN A 642 0.75 -0.52 -23.53
CA ASN A 642 0.63 -1.70 -22.66
C ASN A 642 -0.82 -2.15 -22.39
N TYR A 643 -1.84 -1.40 -22.87
CA TYR A 643 -3.25 -1.73 -22.65
C TYR A 643 -4.06 -1.60 -23.94
N ASN A 644 -5.15 -2.38 -24.04
CA ASN A 644 -6.08 -2.31 -25.16
C ASN A 644 -6.97 -1.07 -25.03
N VAL A 645 -6.50 0.08 -25.52
CA VAL A 645 -7.18 1.36 -25.40
C VAL A 645 -7.51 1.97 -26.74
N LEU A 646 -8.57 2.79 -26.78
CA LEU A 646 -8.88 3.72 -27.84
C LEU A 646 -7.96 4.95 -27.68
N THR A 647 -7.28 5.38 -28.74
CA THR A 647 -6.18 6.35 -28.67
C THR A 647 -6.55 7.76 -29.15
N ASP A 648 -7.78 7.94 -29.62
CA ASP A 648 -8.28 9.26 -30.00
C ASP A 648 -8.76 10.07 -28.77
N ALA A 649 -8.88 11.39 -28.92
CA ALA A 649 -9.24 12.30 -27.85
C ALA A 649 -10.69 12.13 -27.36
N ASP A 650 -11.61 11.65 -28.24
CA ASP A 650 -13.00 11.35 -27.86
C ASP A 650 -13.11 10.21 -26.85
N ASN A 651 -12.09 9.39 -26.76
CA ASN A 651 -12.01 8.27 -25.84
C ASN A 651 -10.99 8.50 -24.71
N ARG A 652 -10.61 9.77 -24.46
CA ARG A 652 -9.64 10.10 -23.41
C ARG A 652 -10.16 11.22 -22.52
N ALA A 653 -10.34 10.92 -21.23
CA ALA A 653 -10.77 11.83 -20.19
C ALA A 653 -9.64 12.10 -19.19
N ILE A 654 -9.60 13.31 -18.63
CA ILE A 654 -8.74 13.64 -17.50
C ILE A 654 -9.58 14.27 -16.39
N ALA A 655 -9.40 13.79 -15.16
CA ALA A 655 -10.09 14.31 -13.99
C ALA A 655 -9.16 14.39 -12.78
N GLY A 656 -9.51 15.20 -11.78
CA GLY A 656 -8.70 15.27 -10.58
C GLY A 656 -9.29 16.15 -9.49
N PHE A 657 -8.83 15.92 -8.25
CA PHE A 657 -9.29 16.57 -7.04
C PHE A 657 -8.27 17.57 -6.51
N SER A 658 -8.73 18.76 -6.07
CA SER A 658 -7.90 19.75 -5.39
C SER A 658 -6.70 20.18 -6.25
N LEU A 659 -5.48 19.90 -5.83
CA LEU A 659 -4.27 20.08 -6.65
C LEU A 659 -4.36 19.29 -7.97
N GLY A 660 -4.86 18.06 -7.92
CA GLY A 660 -5.12 17.26 -9.12
C GLY A 660 -6.14 17.91 -10.05
N GLY A 661 -7.15 18.63 -9.52
CA GLY A 661 -8.09 19.42 -10.30
C GLY A 661 -7.43 20.59 -11.03
N ARG A 662 -6.48 21.28 -10.38
CA ARG A 662 -5.62 22.30 -11.01
C ARG A 662 -4.79 21.70 -12.15
N GLN A 663 -4.15 20.57 -11.90
CA GLN A 663 -3.33 19.86 -12.89
C GLN A 663 -4.19 19.37 -14.06
N THR A 664 -5.40 18.88 -13.78
CA THR A 664 -6.41 18.49 -14.78
C THR A 664 -6.76 19.64 -15.72
N LEU A 665 -7.04 20.82 -15.18
CA LEU A 665 -7.35 22.00 -16.02
C LEU A 665 -6.16 22.40 -16.89
N ALA A 666 -4.94 22.43 -16.32
CA ALA A 666 -3.74 22.80 -17.08
C ALA A 666 -3.41 21.79 -18.18
N CYS A 667 -3.45 20.50 -17.87
CA CYS A 667 -3.15 19.45 -18.83
C CYS A 667 -4.27 19.31 -19.87
N GLY A 668 -5.53 19.24 -19.44
CA GLY A 668 -6.67 18.99 -20.33
C GLY A 668 -7.03 20.16 -21.21
N LEU A 669 -7.25 21.36 -20.63
CA LEU A 669 -7.57 22.56 -21.42
C LEU A 669 -6.37 23.10 -22.20
N GLY A 670 -5.14 22.76 -21.79
CA GLY A 670 -3.92 23.09 -22.53
C GLY A 670 -3.61 22.15 -23.69
N ASN A 671 -4.24 20.97 -23.76
CA ASN A 671 -4.02 19.97 -24.80
C ASN A 671 -5.36 19.43 -25.34
N PRO A 672 -6.18 20.28 -25.97
CA PRO A 672 -7.51 19.91 -26.44
C PRO A 672 -7.49 18.88 -27.59
N ASP A 673 -6.36 18.68 -28.27
CA ASP A 673 -6.17 17.58 -29.23
C ASP A 673 -5.96 16.21 -28.57
N MET A 674 -5.68 16.20 -27.27
CA MET A 674 -5.40 14.97 -26.54
C MET A 674 -6.56 14.52 -25.65
N PHE A 675 -7.32 15.46 -25.05
CA PHE A 675 -8.39 15.17 -24.10
C PHE A 675 -9.65 15.92 -24.50
N HIS A 676 -10.75 15.22 -24.75
CA HIS A 676 -12.06 15.84 -25.01
C HIS A 676 -13.00 15.85 -23.78
N TYR A 677 -12.57 15.26 -22.65
CA TYR A 677 -13.29 15.31 -21.38
C TYR A 677 -12.35 15.82 -20.28
N VAL A 678 -12.69 16.94 -19.67
CA VAL A 678 -11.89 17.61 -18.62
C VAL A 678 -12.76 17.88 -17.40
N CYS A 679 -12.51 17.17 -16.29
CA CYS A 679 -13.36 17.20 -15.11
C CYS A 679 -12.57 17.61 -13.86
N ALA A 680 -12.75 18.85 -13.38
CA ALA A 680 -12.04 19.35 -12.21
C ALA A 680 -12.93 19.33 -10.95
N PHE A 681 -12.44 18.65 -9.92
CA PHE A 681 -13.11 18.47 -8.63
C PHE A 681 -12.45 19.37 -7.58
N ALA A 682 -13.17 20.38 -7.08
CA ALA A 682 -12.67 21.40 -6.16
C ALA A 682 -11.24 21.87 -6.51
N PRO A 683 -11.01 22.40 -7.75
CA PRO A 683 -9.67 22.70 -8.25
C PRO A 683 -8.97 23.76 -7.41
N ALA A 684 -7.74 23.54 -7.01
CA ALA A 684 -6.91 24.47 -6.26
C ALA A 684 -6.32 25.56 -7.20
N ILE A 685 -7.17 26.42 -7.71
CA ILE A 685 -6.81 27.56 -8.57
C ILE A 685 -7.37 28.85 -7.99
N PHE A 686 -6.65 29.95 -8.08
CA PHE A 686 -6.98 31.18 -7.35
C PHE A 686 -6.97 32.41 -8.24
N GLY A 687 -7.97 33.27 -8.08
CA GLY A 687 -8.14 34.64 -8.58
C GLY A 687 -7.38 35.02 -9.84
N PRO A 688 -6.29 35.80 -9.76
CA PRO A 688 -5.56 36.29 -10.92
C PRO A 688 -5.01 35.20 -11.84
N GLU A 689 -4.72 34.03 -11.30
CA GLU A 689 -4.18 32.91 -12.06
C GLU A 689 -5.17 32.34 -13.07
N ILE A 690 -6.48 32.41 -12.79
CA ILE A 690 -7.53 31.91 -13.68
C ILE A 690 -7.45 32.63 -15.03
N SER A 691 -7.35 33.95 -15.02
CA SER A 691 -7.21 34.74 -16.25
C SER A 691 -5.82 34.60 -16.88
N ALA A 692 -4.77 34.55 -16.05
CA ALA A 692 -3.39 34.42 -16.50
C ALA A 692 -3.16 33.14 -17.32
N ASN A 693 -3.82 32.03 -16.95
CA ASN A 693 -3.67 30.75 -17.66
C ASN A 693 -4.19 30.81 -19.12
N PHE A 694 -5.19 31.64 -19.41
CA PHE A 694 -5.59 31.90 -20.79
C PHE A 694 -4.64 32.88 -21.51
N GLU A 695 -4.09 33.85 -20.79
CA GLU A 695 -3.21 34.88 -21.35
C GLU A 695 -1.82 34.35 -21.68
N ASN A 696 -1.31 33.40 -20.86
CA ASN A 696 0.02 32.81 -21.01
C ASN A 696 0.03 31.53 -21.85
N GLY A 697 -1.13 31.09 -22.34
CA GLY A 697 -1.26 29.88 -23.17
C GLY A 697 -1.23 28.56 -22.39
N THR A 698 -1.37 28.57 -21.05
CA THR A 698 -1.57 27.34 -20.27
C THR A 698 -2.89 26.65 -20.62
N TYR A 699 -3.95 27.44 -20.90
CA TYR A 699 -5.21 26.96 -21.48
C TYR A 699 -5.32 27.39 -22.94
N ALA A 700 -5.90 26.55 -23.78
CA ALA A 700 -6.22 26.86 -25.14
C ALA A 700 -7.27 28.02 -25.25
N PRO A 701 -7.40 28.67 -26.40
CA PRO A 701 -8.46 29.65 -26.62
C PRO A 701 -9.86 29.05 -26.40
N ALA A 702 -10.78 29.84 -25.85
CA ALA A 702 -12.15 29.40 -25.55
C ALA A 702 -12.88 28.82 -26.78
N THR A 703 -12.62 29.37 -27.97
CA THR A 703 -13.19 28.85 -29.22
C THR A 703 -12.72 27.45 -29.53
N GLU A 704 -11.45 27.18 -29.34
CA GLU A 704 -10.87 25.86 -29.54
C GLU A 704 -11.36 24.85 -28.49
N ILE A 705 -11.49 25.27 -27.22
CA ILE A 705 -12.08 24.47 -26.16
C ILE A 705 -13.49 24.03 -26.53
N ASN A 706 -14.36 24.99 -26.94
CA ASN A 706 -15.74 24.70 -27.31
C ASN A 706 -15.85 23.81 -28.56
N GLU A 707 -14.91 23.94 -29.50
CA GLU A 707 -14.90 23.15 -30.74
C GLU A 707 -14.56 21.70 -30.50
N LYS A 708 -13.66 21.43 -29.53
CA LYS A 708 -13.06 20.10 -29.31
C LYS A 708 -13.61 19.36 -28.10
N MET A 709 -14.01 20.05 -27.02
CA MET A 709 -14.41 19.39 -25.78
C MET A 709 -15.82 18.81 -25.84
N ASN A 710 -15.94 17.51 -25.51
CA ASN A 710 -17.23 16.87 -25.30
C ASN A 710 -17.78 17.17 -23.89
N LEU A 711 -16.90 17.39 -22.91
CA LEU A 711 -17.29 17.75 -21.54
C LEU A 711 -16.21 18.56 -20.83
N VAL A 712 -16.56 19.75 -20.39
CA VAL A 712 -15.85 20.49 -19.34
C VAL A 712 -16.73 20.48 -18.09
N TRP A 713 -16.20 19.93 -16.98
CA TRP A 713 -16.95 19.77 -15.74
C TRP A 713 -16.23 20.40 -14.56
N LEU A 714 -16.98 21.15 -13.74
CA LEU A 714 -16.50 21.74 -12.49
C LEU A 714 -17.39 21.28 -11.34
N SER A 715 -16.79 20.83 -10.23
CA SER A 715 -17.54 20.54 -9.02
C SER A 715 -16.79 21.01 -7.77
N CYS A 716 -17.55 21.42 -6.75
CA CYS A 716 -17.01 21.84 -5.45
C CYS A 716 -18.11 21.78 -4.39
N GLY A 717 -17.81 21.32 -3.19
CA GLY A 717 -18.74 21.35 -2.07
C GLY A 717 -19.01 22.80 -1.62
N THR A 718 -20.26 23.11 -1.25
CA THR A 718 -20.62 24.49 -0.87
C THR A 718 -19.98 24.94 0.46
N SER A 719 -19.50 24.02 1.29
CA SER A 719 -18.71 24.29 2.50
C SER A 719 -17.20 24.09 2.30
N ASP A 720 -16.74 23.83 1.06
CA ASP A 720 -15.33 23.71 0.71
C ASP A 720 -14.65 25.08 0.74
N PHE A 721 -13.42 25.17 1.27
CA PHE A 721 -12.64 26.41 1.27
C PHE A 721 -12.29 26.90 -0.14
N LEU A 722 -12.32 26.03 -1.15
CA LEU A 722 -12.15 26.36 -2.58
C LEU A 722 -13.45 26.75 -3.29
N TYR A 723 -14.59 26.75 -2.59
CA TYR A 723 -15.88 27.01 -3.23
C TYR A 723 -15.94 28.39 -3.89
N GLN A 724 -15.47 29.45 -3.21
CA GLN A 724 -15.43 30.79 -3.77
C GLN A 724 -14.50 30.91 -5.00
N SER A 725 -13.38 30.21 -4.97
CA SER A 725 -12.47 30.14 -6.13
C SER A 725 -13.09 29.37 -7.29
N SER A 726 -13.85 28.31 -7.01
CA SER A 726 -14.59 27.55 -8.03
C SER A 726 -15.67 28.38 -8.70
N LEU A 727 -16.41 29.21 -7.94
CA LEU A 727 -17.38 30.18 -8.51
C LEU A 727 -16.70 31.26 -9.37
N GLN A 728 -15.51 31.73 -8.98
CA GLN A 728 -14.73 32.66 -9.80
C GLN A 728 -14.24 31.99 -11.08
N LEU A 729 -13.84 30.73 -11.05
CA LEU A 729 -13.48 29.97 -12.24
C LEU A 729 -14.66 29.79 -13.18
N GLU A 730 -15.80 29.38 -12.66
CA GLU A 730 -17.06 29.26 -13.43
C GLU A 730 -17.44 30.59 -14.09
N LYS A 731 -17.42 31.69 -13.33
CA LYS A 731 -17.69 33.04 -13.87
C LYS A 731 -16.74 33.40 -15.01
N ASN A 732 -15.45 33.09 -14.87
CA ASN A 732 -14.46 33.33 -15.92
C ASN A 732 -14.74 32.51 -17.19
N PHE A 733 -15.20 31.28 -17.04
CA PHE A 733 -15.62 30.44 -18.16
C PHE A 733 -16.86 31.01 -18.84
N GLN A 734 -17.86 31.45 -18.07
CA GLN A 734 -19.07 32.12 -18.59
C GLN A 734 -18.71 33.41 -19.37
N GLU A 735 -17.84 34.27 -18.82
CA GLU A 735 -17.39 35.50 -19.46
C GLU A 735 -16.64 35.26 -20.77
N ARG A 736 -15.96 34.12 -20.92
CA ARG A 736 -15.25 33.68 -22.12
C ARG A 736 -16.11 32.84 -23.07
N GLY A 737 -17.35 32.54 -22.67
CA GLY A 737 -18.27 31.72 -23.46
C GLY A 737 -17.86 30.24 -23.54
N ILE A 738 -17.12 29.71 -22.55
CA ILE A 738 -16.75 28.28 -22.50
C ILE A 738 -17.96 27.47 -22.05
N GLU A 739 -18.34 26.48 -22.85
CA GLU A 739 -19.40 25.53 -22.52
C GLU A 739 -18.94 24.57 -21.43
N HIS A 740 -19.66 24.50 -20.32
CA HIS A 740 -19.30 23.66 -19.18
C HIS A 740 -20.53 23.26 -18.36
N LYS A 741 -20.35 22.20 -17.56
CA LYS A 741 -21.34 21.75 -16.55
C LYS A 741 -20.76 21.92 -15.17
N THR A 742 -21.65 22.16 -14.19
CA THR A 742 -21.25 22.34 -12.78
C THR A 742 -22.05 21.47 -11.84
N MET A 743 -21.46 21.13 -10.70
CA MET A 743 -22.11 20.43 -9.59
C MET A 743 -21.60 20.99 -8.26
N TYR A 744 -22.49 21.61 -7.48
CA TYR A 744 -22.17 22.21 -6.19
C TYR A 744 -23.03 21.58 -5.07
N PRO A 745 -22.73 20.35 -4.64
CA PRO A 745 -23.44 19.71 -3.54
C PRO A 745 -23.08 20.33 -2.19
N GLY A 746 -23.77 19.93 -1.14
CA GLY A 746 -23.32 20.17 0.22
C GLY A 746 -21.95 19.55 0.51
N GLY A 747 -21.44 19.76 1.71
CA GLY A 747 -20.15 19.20 2.15
C GLY A 747 -18.93 20.06 1.82
N GLY A 748 -17.77 19.62 2.27
CA GLY A 748 -16.51 20.35 2.24
C GLY A 748 -15.46 19.72 1.32
N HIS A 749 -14.19 20.00 1.64
CA HIS A 749 -13.03 19.44 0.93
C HIS A 749 -12.75 18.01 1.39
N THR A 750 -13.61 17.07 0.98
CA THR A 750 -13.63 15.70 1.52
C THR A 750 -13.68 14.63 0.43
N TRP A 751 -13.24 13.43 0.77
CA TRP A 751 -13.35 12.25 -0.11
C TRP A 751 -14.81 11.78 -0.27
N MET A 752 -15.69 12.12 0.65
CA MET A 752 -17.14 11.93 0.50
C MET A 752 -17.64 12.67 -0.76
N ASN A 753 -17.31 13.96 -0.87
CA ASN A 753 -17.62 14.75 -2.07
C ASN A 753 -16.95 14.20 -3.33
N CYS A 754 -15.72 13.68 -3.24
CA CYS A 754 -15.02 13.07 -4.38
C CYS A 754 -15.75 11.84 -4.91
N ARG A 755 -16.33 11.00 -4.04
CA ARG A 755 -17.16 9.86 -4.46
C ARG A 755 -18.41 10.31 -5.20
N ASP A 756 -19.07 11.35 -4.74
CA ASP A 756 -20.22 11.95 -5.42
C ASP A 756 -19.82 12.49 -6.81
N TYR A 757 -18.71 13.21 -6.90
CA TYR A 757 -18.24 13.80 -8.16
C TYR A 757 -17.91 12.72 -9.19
N ILE A 758 -17.13 11.69 -8.81
CA ILE A 758 -16.77 10.63 -9.74
C ILE A 758 -17.98 9.77 -10.12
N THR A 759 -18.93 9.55 -9.22
CA THR A 759 -20.19 8.85 -9.51
C THR A 759 -21.01 9.61 -10.54
N ALA A 760 -21.08 10.94 -10.43
CA ALA A 760 -21.82 11.78 -11.40
C ALA A 760 -21.11 11.81 -12.77
N VAL A 761 -19.79 12.05 -12.77
CA VAL A 761 -19.00 12.20 -14.00
C VAL A 761 -18.89 10.88 -14.77
N ALA A 762 -18.67 9.74 -14.10
CA ALA A 762 -18.56 8.44 -14.74
C ALA A 762 -19.78 8.07 -15.61
N GLN A 763 -20.96 8.60 -15.27
CA GLN A 763 -22.19 8.40 -16.04
C GLN A 763 -22.29 9.27 -17.30
N LEU A 764 -21.40 10.25 -17.46
CA LEU A 764 -21.38 11.18 -18.59
C LEU A 764 -20.21 10.93 -19.56
N LEU A 765 -19.15 10.26 -19.09
CA LEU A 765 -17.97 10.01 -19.90
C LEU A 765 -18.27 9.01 -21.05
N PHE A 766 -17.72 9.33 -22.22
CA PHE A 766 -17.69 8.43 -23.40
C PHE A 766 -19.07 8.02 -23.94
N LYS A 767 -20.09 8.90 -23.73
CA LYS A 767 -21.45 8.71 -24.24
C LYS A 767 -21.77 9.63 -25.40
#